data_75b7169763be2f5031906613934f49b3
#
_entry.id   75b7169763be2f5031906613934f49b3
#
_cell.length_a   1.000
_cell.length_b   1.000
_cell.length_c   1.000
_cell.angle_alpha   90.00
_cell.angle_beta   90.00
_cell.angle_gamma   90.00
#
_symmetry.space_group_name_H-M   'P 1'
#
loop_
_entity.id
_entity.type
_entity.pdbx_description
1 polymer ?
#
loop_
_entity_poly.entity_id
_entity_poly.type
_entity_poly.pdbx_seq_one_letter_code
_entity_poly.pdbx_strand_id
1 'polypeptide(L)'
;MSEATHFLSESADRDGANDAMWTNQIQTYEREEVTNFLKQLESMWKINERDNEYLSFRLGYDNFFNLDELNEDGIPKSTDIERISAKYMRMRDRLCELYHRADSLNMLSEENEDDLQLCVRINRLIDQVDDSWQIVFRGARIYDRVNNPTYVPINPESDPSIYRVSTIQKVEELSQYQQAILQCLKHLYEHNIKRYKGNCCEEIKTSTGCSTRAWKTTKSVADFVYSVGRKETWFELWKNLTSSGITQRHVINHLTNVFDMQFEDVNKDRHVWSFNNGIFIGCIDLERDKSKPQTKPVKCAFYDYESPEFKSLDQTIVSCKYFDQEFVNYDHISDWYDVPTPHFQSILDYQKFDDEVCKWIYVMGGRLCYDVNEIDRWQIIPFLKGVARSGKSTLITKVFRKFYCSDDVSTLSNNVERKFGLSAICNAFMFIAPEVKNDLALEQAEFQSIVSGEDVSIAVKHEKAKSMVWNTPGILGGNEVPQWKDNSGSILRRILTVNFGKQVKNADTRLDDKLEHELPIILQKCVRAYLDYSQKHKAVDIWNVVPEYFKNVQKQVAIVASTLENFLQSPKVLFDEKAYCPKSVFVSKFNEYCNLNNLGKPRFTYDFYAGPFGQREISVKRDELKYDDGDGMKHLDAQEFIFGIDITKEKSGIHLGNDH
;
A
#
# COMPACT_ATOMS: atom_id res chain seq x y z
N MET A 1 44.24 -16.12 -13.03
CA MET A 1 44.65 -15.10 -14.01
C MET A 1 45.45 -15.64 -15.18
N SER A 2 45.77 -16.92 -15.31
CA SER A 2 46.54 -17.47 -16.44
C SER A 2 45.74 -18.32 -17.42
N GLU A 3 44.55 -18.74 -17.11
CA GLU A 3 43.76 -19.64 -17.96
C GLU A 3 42.74 -18.90 -18.87
N ALA A 4 42.21 -17.78 -18.45
CA ALA A 4 41.21 -17.04 -19.26
C ALA A 4 41.86 -16.22 -20.43
N THR A 5 43.15 -15.85 -20.31
CA THR A 5 43.88 -15.09 -21.33
C THR A 5 44.48 -15.97 -22.44
N HIS A 6 44.55 -17.28 -22.24
CA HIS A 6 45.17 -18.17 -23.24
C HIS A 6 44.21 -18.65 -24.32
N PHE A 7 42.90 -18.53 -24.11
CA PHE A 7 41.92 -18.97 -25.13
C PHE A 7 41.60 -17.94 -26.20
N LEU A 8 41.98 -16.70 -26.04
CA LEU A 8 41.65 -15.63 -27.00
C LEU A 8 42.72 -15.35 -28.08
N SER A 9 43.87 -16.05 -28.07
CA SER A 9 44.96 -15.78 -29.01
C SER A 9 45.12 -16.80 -30.16
N GLU A 10 44.31 -17.86 -30.21
CA GLU A 10 44.50 -18.90 -31.22
C GLU A 10 43.43 -19.03 -32.35
N SER A 11 42.46 -18.10 -32.42
CA SER A 11 41.37 -18.21 -33.41
C SER A 11 41.39 -17.20 -34.57
N ALA A 12 42.51 -16.55 -34.80
CA ALA A 12 42.64 -15.60 -35.93
C ALA A 12 43.33 -16.20 -37.13
N ASP A 13 42.91 -17.34 -37.64
CA ASP A 13 43.25 -17.77 -39.02
C ASP A 13 42.48 -19.07 -39.34
N ARG A 14 41.36 -19.01 -40.03
CA ARG A 14 40.87 -20.02 -41.00
C ARG A 14 39.67 -19.53 -41.81
N ASP A 15 39.80 -19.69 -43.09
CA ASP A 15 39.02 -19.25 -44.24
C ASP A 15 37.50 -19.38 -44.20
N GLY A 16 36.84 -18.38 -44.78
CA GLY A 16 35.42 -18.20 -44.95
C GLY A 16 34.74 -19.15 -45.93
N ALA A 17 33.92 -20.04 -45.39
CA ALA A 17 32.75 -20.65 -46.04
C ALA A 17 31.67 -21.18 -45.08
N ASN A 18 31.83 -21.00 -43.75
CA ASN A 18 30.84 -21.43 -42.76
C ASN A 18 30.53 -20.30 -41.75
N ASP A 19 30.72 -19.06 -42.11
CA ASP A 19 30.76 -17.94 -41.15
C ASP A 19 29.47 -17.73 -40.36
N ALA A 20 28.30 -17.89 -40.93
CA ALA A 20 27.05 -17.59 -40.21
C ALA A 20 26.71 -18.61 -39.10
N MET A 21 27.04 -19.87 -39.33
CA MET A 21 26.76 -20.94 -38.34
C MET A 21 27.80 -20.94 -37.21
N TRP A 22 29.05 -20.67 -37.54
CA TRP A 22 30.14 -20.53 -36.56
C TRP A 22 30.01 -19.24 -35.76
N THR A 23 29.64 -18.13 -36.38
CA THR A 23 29.43 -16.85 -35.73
C THR A 23 28.29 -16.93 -34.69
N ASN A 24 27.19 -17.58 -35.05
CA ASN A 24 26.09 -17.82 -34.10
C ASN A 24 26.47 -18.74 -32.92
N GLN A 25 27.28 -19.79 -33.19
CA GLN A 25 27.76 -20.66 -32.12
C GLN A 25 28.76 -19.95 -31.19
N ILE A 26 29.69 -19.18 -31.77
CA ILE A 26 30.64 -18.38 -30.99
C ILE A 26 29.90 -17.32 -30.15
N GLN A 27 28.97 -16.60 -30.74
CA GLN A 27 28.15 -15.62 -30.01
C GLN A 27 27.32 -16.25 -28.90
N THR A 28 26.77 -17.43 -29.15
CA THR A 28 26.01 -18.17 -28.10
C THR A 28 26.90 -18.60 -26.94
N TYR A 29 28.10 -19.11 -27.28
CA TYR A 29 29.08 -19.49 -26.27
C TYR A 29 29.56 -18.28 -25.43
N GLU A 30 29.85 -17.18 -26.08
CA GLU A 30 30.29 -15.95 -25.43
C GLU A 30 29.17 -15.36 -24.54
N ARG A 31 27.93 -15.43 -24.99
CA ARG A 31 26.75 -15.03 -24.17
C ARG A 31 26.60 -15.91 -22.94
N GLU A 32 26.74 -17.22 -23.06
CA GLU A 32 26.72 -18.13 -21.92
C GLU A 32 27.84 -17.84 -20.94
N GLU A 33 29.04 -17.51 -21.44
CA GLU A 33 30.18 -17.17 -20.61
C GLU A 33 29.96 -15.88 -19.82
N VAL A 34 29.42 -14.83 -20.44
CA VAL A 34 29.03 -13.58 -19.76
C VAL A 34 28.00 -13.87 -18.66
N THR A 35 26.99 -14.67 -18.98
CA THR A 35 25.94 -15.03 -18.01
C THR A 35 26.51 -15.86 -16.85
N ASN A 36 27.40 -16.79 -17.12
CA ASN A 36 28.04 -17.60 -16.08
C ASN A 36 28.99 -16.77 -15.22
N PHE A 37 29.70 -15.82 -15.82
CA PHE A 37 30.58 -14.91 -15.07
C PHE A 37 29.77 -14.00 -14.15
N LEU A 38 28.63 -13.48 -14.62
CA LEU A 38 27.73 -12.71 -13.78
C LEU A 38 27.20 -13.55 -12.60
N LYS A 39 26.79 -14.81 -12.84
CA LYS A 39 26.37 -15.72 -11.76
C LYS A 39 27.48 -15.98 -10.75
N GLN A 40 28.72 -16.09 -11.20
CA GLN A 40 29.87 -16.23 -10.31
C GLN A 40 30.09 -14.99 -9.46
N LEU A 41 30.02 -13.79 -10.04
CA LEU A 41 30.14 -12.53 -9.31
C LEU A 41 29.03 -12.38 -8.27
N GLU A 42 27.78 -12.66 -8.64
CA GLU A 42 26.65 -12.64 -7.72
C GLU A 42 26.78 -13.65 -6.59
N SER A 43 27.30 -14.86 -6.89
CA SER A 43 27.55 -15.89 -5.90
C SER A 43 28.66 -15.49 -4.93
N MET A 44 29.76 -14.94 -5.44
CA MET A 44 30.84 -14.40 -4.61
C MET A 44 30.37 -13.26 -3.73
N TRP A 45 29.54 -12.37 -4.28
CA TRP A 45 28.94 -11.28 -3.52
C TRP A 45 28.07 -11.78 -2.38
N LYS A 46 27.16 -12.73 -2.66
CA LYS A 46 26.29 -13.34 -1.64
C LYS A 46 27.03 -14.09 -0.54
N ILE A 47 28.07 -14.83 -0.90
CA ILE A 47 28.91 -15.55 0.07
C ILE A 47 29.60 -14.53 0.97
N ASN A 48 30.22 -13.54 0.36
CA ASN A 48 30.91 -12.50 1.10
C ASN A 48 29.95 -11.70 2.00
N GLU A 49 28.74 -11.37 1.50
CA GLU A 49 27.72 -10.69 2.27
C GLU A 49 27.36 -11.43 3.55
N ARG A 50 27.33 -12.78 3.51
CA ARG A 50 27.06 -13.59 4.70
C ARG A 50 28.27 -13.68 5.64
N ASP A 51 29.43 -13.99 5.10
CA ASP A 51 30.61 -14.34 5.89
C ASP A 51 31.31 -13.12 6.45
N ASN A 52 31.23 -11.99 5.76
CA ASN A 52 31.83 -10.72 6.19
C ASN A 52 30.79 -9.67 6.59
N GLU A 53 29.56 -10.08 6.78
CA GLU A 53 28.44 -9.22 7.12
C GLU A 53 28.75 -8.28 8.28
N TYR A 54 29.27 -8.84 9.35
CA TYR A 54 29.66 -8.10 10.52
C TYR A 54 30.79 -7.10 10.26
N LEU A 55 31.74 -7.48 9.45
CA LEU A 55 32.87 -6.63 9.13
C LEU A 55 32.46 -5.42 8.32
N SER A 56 31.68 -5.67 7.28
CA SER A 56 31.10 -4.66 6.42
C SER A 56 30.37 -3.60 7.25
N PHE A 57 29.54 -4.08 8.16
CA PHE A 57 28.79 -3.25 9.05
C PHE A 57 29.68 -2.43 9.99
N ARG A 58 30.54 -3.08 10.74
CA ARG A 58 31.24 -2.46 11.86
C ARG A 58 32.18 -1.34 11.47
N LEU A 59 32.84 -1.48 10.33
CA LEU A 59 33.87 -0.58 9.88
C LEU A 59 33.57 0.10 8.56
N GLY A 60 32.42 -0.26 7.94
CA GLY A 60 32.17 0.06 6.58
C GLY A 60 33.08 -0.70 5.62
N TYR A 61 33.65 -1.82 6.05
CA TYR A 61 34.22 -2.81 5.16
C TYR A 61 33.13 -3.80 4.79
N ASP A 62 33.01 -4.13 3.57
CA ASP A 62 32.15 -5.20 3.14
C ASP A 62 32.94 -6.52 3.03
N ASN A 63 32.58 -7.30 2.09
CA ASN A 63 33.09 -8.61 1.79
C ASN A 63 34.55 -8.68 1.32
N PHE A 64 35.28 -7.58 1.34
CA PHE A 64 36.66 -7.56 0.85
C PHE A 64 37.67 -8.14 1.85
N PHE A 65 37.25 -8.37 3.10
CA PHE A 65 38.11 -8.95 4.11
C PHE A 65 37.77 -10.40 4.39
N ASN A 66 38.77 -11.17 4.78
CA ASN A 66 38.60 -12.50 5.34
C ASN A 66 38.40 -12.38 6.88
N LEU A 67 37.66 -13.31 7.45
CA LEU A 67 37.43 -13.37 8.90
C LEU A 67 38.72 -13.47 9.70
N ASP A 68 39.75 -14.13 9.18
CA ASP A 68 41.07 -14.26 9.80
C ASP A 68 41.83 -12.91 9.94
N GLU A 69 41.41 -11.92 9.21
CA GLU A 69 41.97 -10.54 9.29
C GLU A 69 41.34 -9.71 10.39
N LEU A 70 40.36 -10.25 11.10
CA LEU A 70 39.68 -9.60 12.21
C LEU A 70 40.35 -9.91 13.55
N ASN A 71 40.30 -8.94 14.46
CA ASN A 71 40.58 -9.21 15.87
C ASN A 71 39.33 -9.81 16.57
N GLU A 72 39.44 -10.13 17.85
CA GLU A 72 38.34 -10.67 18.67
C GLU A 72 37.11 -9.77 18.73
N ASP A 73 37.28 -8.47 18.51
CA ASP A 73 36.17 -7.50 18.42
C ASP A 73 35.58 -7.40 17.03
N GLY A 74 36.04 -8.19 16.08
CA GLY A 74 35.62 -8.13 14.69
C GLY A 74 36.12 -6.89 13.94
N ILE A 75 37.25 -6.30 14.37
CA ILE A 75 37.91 -5.16 13.74
C ILE A 75 39.05 -5.68 12.90
N PRO A 76 39.30 -5.18 11.69
CA PRO A 76 40.45 -5.57 10.89
C PRO A 76 41.76 -5.34 11.70
N LYS A 77 42.61 -6.35 11.65
CA LYS A 77 43.95 -6.27 12.29
C LYS A 77 44.85 -5.20 11.66
N SER A 78 44.54 -4.83 10.41
CA SER A 78 45.23 -3.79 9.67
C SER A 78 44.23 -3.02 8.81
N THR A 79 44.29 -1.70 8.91
CA THR A 79 43.57 -0.78 8.02
C THR A 79 44.45 -0.31 6.91
N ASP A 80 44.79 -1.20 6.06
CA ASP A 80 45.47 -0.86 4.82
C ASP A 80 44.43 -0.39 3.79
N ILE A 81 44.16 0.90 3.73
CA ILE A 81 43.21 1.50 2.82
C ILE A 81 43.64 1.27 1.37
N GLU A 82 44.92 1.22 1.07
CA GLU A 82 45.40 0.89 -0.27
C GLU A 82 45.00 -0.53 -0.67
N ARG A 83 45.11 -1.48 0.26
CA ARG A 83 44.68 -2.86 0.03
C ARG A 83 43.17 -2.97 -0.12
N ILE A 84 42.41 -2.27 0.71
CA ILE A 84 40.96 -2.22 0.61
C ILE A 84 40.55 -1.63 -0.73
N SER A 85 41.13 -0.48 -1.08
CA SER A 85 40.89 0.19 -2.36
C SER A 85 41.25 -0.69 -3.56
N ALA A 86 42.36 -1.40 -3.49
CA ALA A 86 42.77 -2.31 -4.55
C ALA A 86 41.82 -3.52 -4.73
N LYS A 87 41.20 -4.01 -3.64
CA LYS A 87 40.17 -5.06 -3.73
C LYS A 87 38.90 -4.51 -4.38
N TYR A 88 38.43 -3.33 -3.97
CA TYR A 88 37.28 -2.68 -4.57
C TYR A 88 37.51 -2.39 -6.05
N MET A 89 38.63 -1.77 -6.41
CA MET A 89 38.94 -1.45 -7.79
C MET A 89 38.97 -2.70 -8.68
N ARG A 90 39.55 -3.79 -8.21
CA ARG A 90 39.53 -5.08 -8.94
C ARG A 90 38.12 -5.61 -9.18
N MET A 91 37.24 -5.48 -8.19
CA MET A 91 35.85 -5.89 -8.36
C MET A 91 35.10 -5.00 -9.35
N ARG A 92 35.30 -3.70 -9.24
CA ARG A 92 34.76 -2.70 -10.16
C ARG A 92 35.26 -2.90 -11.58
N ASP A 93 36.56 -3.11 -11.75
CA ASP A 93 37.16 -3.38 -13.05
C ASP A 93 36.54 -4.61 -13.72
N ARG A 94 36.32 -5.70 -12.96
CA ARG A 94 35.66 -6.90 -13.47
C ARG A 94 34.21 -6.64 -13.87
N LEU A 95 33.49 -5.82 -13.14
CA LEU A 95 32.12 -5.42 -13.49
C LEU A 95 32.11 -4.54 -14.75
N CYS A 96 33.06 -3.63 -14.88
CA CYS A 96 33.22 -2.81 -16.10
C CYS A 96 33.57 -3.68 -17.33
N GLU A 97 34.49 -4.63 -17.17
CA GLU A 97 34.82 -5.60 -18.21
C GLU A 97 33.59 -6.43 -18.62
N LEU A 98 32.82 -6.90 -17.64
CA LEU A 98 31.59 -7.63 -17.89
C LEU A 98 30.56 -6.78 -18.65
N TYR A 99 30.38 -5.54 -18.23
CA TYR A 99 29.48 -4.59 -18.89
C TYR A 99 29.90 -4.35 -20.35
N HIS A 100 31.15 -4.01 -20.59
CA HIS A 100 31.67 -3.78 -21.95
C HIS A 100 31.57 -5.03 -22.81
N ARG A 101 31.81 -6.20 -22.26
CA ARG A 101 31.66 -7.45 -23.00
C ARG A 101 30.23 -7.75 -23.36
N ALA A 102 29.29 -7.55 -22.39
CA ALA A 102 27.86 -7.71 -22.64
C ALA A 102 27.35 -6.70 -23.68
N ASP A 103 27.82 -5.45 -23.64
CA ASP A 103 27.52 -4.41 -24.63
C ASP A 103 28.03 -4.77 -26.02
N SER A 104 29.28 -5.22 -26.12
CA SER A 104 29.88 -5.65 -27.40
C SER A 104 29.18 -6.83 -28.07
N LEU A 105 28.48 -7.66 -27.26
CA LEU A 105 27.67 -8.80 -27.72
C LEU A 105 26.19 -8.42 -27.95
N ASN A 106 25.85 -7.14 -27.86
CA ASN A 106 24.48 -6.65 -27.91
C ASN A 106 23.55 -7.35 -26.92
N MET A 107 24.03 -7.66 -25.70
CA MET A 107 23.29 -8.29 -24.62
C MET A 107 22.65 -7.27 -23.65
N LEU A 108 22.74 -5.99 -23.91
CA LEU A 108 22.20 -4.92 -23.08
C LEU A 108 21.08 -4.17 -23.81
N SER A 109 20.38 -4.83 -24.73
CA SER A 109 19.26 -4.25 -25.47
C SER A 109 18.02 -4.19 -24.61
N GLU A 110 17.36 -3.03 -24.58
CA GLU A 110 16.05 -2.87 -23.92
C GLU A 110 14.89 -3.48 -24.71
N GLU A 111 15.13 -3.90 -25.95
CA GLU A 111 14.13 -4.48 -26.85
C GLU A 111 13.89 -5.97 -26.57
N ASN A 112 14.84 -6.66 -25.95
CA ASN A 112 14.75 -8.07 -25.60
C ASN A 112 14.64 -8.23 -24.08
N GLU A 113 13.61 -8.97 -23.60
CA GLU A 113 13.34 -9.14 -22.18
C GLU A 113 14.52 -9.80 -21.42
N ASP A 114 15.22 -10.75 -22.05
CA ASP A 114 16.37 -11.42 -21.43
C ASP A 114 17.58 -10.47 -21.32
N ASP A 115 17.82 -9.65 -22.33
CA ASP A 115 18.89 -8.66 -22.34
C ASP A 115 18.59 -7.53 -21.33
N LEU A 116 17.34 -7.09 -21.24
CA LEU A 116 16.91 -6.11 -20.24
C LEU A 116 17.12 -6.65 -18.81
N GLN A 117 16.76 -7.92 -18.55
CA GLN A 117 17.00 -8.55 -17.25
C GLN A 117 18.51 -8.63 -16.93
N LEU A 118 19.33 -8.95 -17.91
CA LEU A 118 20.79 -8.97 -17.74
C LEU A 118 21.33 -7.57 -17.40
N CYS A 119 20.88 -6.55 -18.12
CA CYS A 119 21.24 -5.16 -17.86
C CYS A 119 20.88 -4.73 -16.44
N VAL A 120 19.66 -5.03 -16.01
CA VAL A 120 19.18 -4.74 -14.64
C VAL A 120 20.04 -5.45 -13.58
N ARG A 121 20.40 -6.70 -13.81
CA ARG A 121 21.23 -7.47 -12.87
C ARG A 121 22.65 -6.90 -12.77
N ILE A 122 23.26 -6.54 -13.89
CA ILE A 122 24.61 -5.94 -13.90
C ILE A 122 24.58 -4.59 -13.17
N ASN A 123 23.65 -3.71 -13.51
CA ASN A 123 23.53 -2.40 -12.86
C ASN A 123 23.30 -2.53 -11.37
N ARG A 124 22.42 -3.44 -10.95
CA ARG A 124 22.18 -3.71 -9.53
C ARG A 124 23.46 -4.15 -8.80
N LEU A 125 24.27 -5.00 -9.41
CA LEU A 125 25.52 -5.46 -8.81
C LEU A 125 26.56 -4.32 -8.75
N ILE A 126 26.62 -3.46 -9.76
CA ILE A 126 27.45 -2.25 -9.74
C ILE A 126 27.06 -1.34 -8.59
N ASP A 127 25.76 -1.03 -8.46
CA ASP A 127 25.24 -0.18 -7.39
C ASP A 127 25.58 -0.77 -6.01
N GLN A 128 25.40 -2.08 -5.81
CA GLN A 128 25.72 -2.77 -4.55
C GLN A 128 27.22 -2.68 -4.24
N VAL A 129 28.10 -2.84 -5.22
CA VAL A 129 29.54 -2.74 -5.04
C VAL A 129 29.95 -1.29 -4.70
N ASP A 130 29.40 -0.32 -5.41
CA ASP A 130 29.69 1.09 -5.18
C ASP A 130 29.15 1.55 -3.81
N ASP A 131 27.98 1.12 -3.41
CA ASP A 131 27.41 1.41 -2.08
C ASP A 131 28.25 0.78 -0.96
N SER A 132 28.63 -0.49 -1.11
CA SER A 132 29.51 -1.16 -0.15
C SER A 132 30.86 -0.49 -0.02
N TRP A 133 31.40 0.00 -1.14
CA TRP A 133 32.65 0.75 -1.11
C TRP A 133 32.56 2.03 -0.30
N GLN A 134 31.45 2.75 -0.37
CA GLN A 134 31.25 3.96 0.43
C GLN A 134 31.27 3.63 1.92
N ILE A 135 30.72 2.49 2.32
CA ILE A 135 30.73 2.01 3.70
C ILE A 135 32.14 1.58 4.11
N VAL A 136 32.78 0.77 3.30
CA VAL A 136 34.18 0.31 3.50
C VAL A 136 35.08 1.51 3.74
N PHE A 137 34.99 2.50 2.86
CA PHE A 137 35.84 3.68 2.93
C PHE A 137 35.60 4.52 4.19
N ARG A 138 34.32 4.70 4.57
CA ARG A 138 33.98 5.40 5.82
C ARG A 138 34.52 4.67 7.03
N GLY A 139 34.31 3.37 7.11
CA GLY A 139 34.76 2.54 8.22
C GLY A 139 36.27 2.48 8.32
N ALA A 140 36.97 2.28 7.21
CA ALA A 140 38.43 2.30 7.16
C ALA A 140 38.99 3.63 7.64
N ARG A 141 38.39 4.75 7.25
CA ARG A 141 38.80 6.07 7.73
C ARG A 141 38.58 6.28 9.23
N ILE A 142 37.43 5.81 9.73
CA ILE A 142 37.14 5.86 11.15
C ILE A 142 38.18 5.05 11.93
N TYR A 143 38.44 3.84 11.52
CA TYR A 143 39.40 2.96 12.17
C TYR A 143 40.81 3.48 12.07
N ASP A 144 41.23 3.97 10.91
CA ASP A 144 42.57 4.50 10.71
C ASP A 144 42.83 5.73 11.56
N ARG A 145 41.85 6.60 11.69
CA ARG A 145 41.92 7.73 12.65
C ARG A 145 42.14 7.28 14.08
N VAL A 146 41.56 6.12 14.48
CA VAL A 146 41.71 5.55 15.81
C VAL A 146 43.15 5.06 16.04
N ASN A 147 43.70 4.38 15.05
CA ASN A 147 44.95 3.63 15.23
C ASN A 147 46.13 4.28 14.53
N ASN A 148 45.91 5.18 13.59
CA ASN A 148 46.96 5.83 12.81
C ASN A 148 46.60 7.29 12.49
N PRO A 149 46.93 8.22 13.41
CA PRO A 149 46.57 9.64 13.24
C PRO A 149 47.34 10.34 12.10
N THR A 150 48.33 9.70 11.51
CA THR A 150 49.12 10.26 10.38
C THR A 150 48.68 9.76 9.01
N TYR A 151 47.51 9.14 8.94
CA TYR A 151 46.96 8.59 7.70
C TYR A 151 46.92 9.61 6.55
N VAL A 152 47.49 9.25 5.43
CA VAL A 152 47.44 10.02 4.17
C VAL A 152 46.46 9.37 3.22
N PRO A 153 45.48 10.11 2.69
CA PRO A 153 44.52 9.54 1.72
C PRO A 153 45.21 8.99 0.46
N ILE A 154 44.67 7.92 -0.05
CA ILE A 154 45.05 7.36 -1.36
C ILE A 154 44.82 8.38 -2.47
N ASN A 155 45.55 8.25 -3.55
CA ASN A 155 45.64 9.16 -4.68
C ASN A 155 44.29 9.85 -5.05
N PRO A 156 44.24 11.19 -5.05
CA PRO A 156 43.05 11.99 -5.35
C PRO A 156 42.48 11.83 -6.74
N GLU A 157 43.25 11.32 -7.68
CA GLU A 157 42.83 11.27 -9.08
C GLU A 157 41.94 10.08 -9.41
N SER A 158 41.84 9.08 -8.51
CA SER A 158 41.08 7.86 -8.77
C SER A 158 39.59 7.95 -8.43
N ASP A 159 39.21 8.73 -7.43
CA ASP A 159 37.79 8.99 -7.10
C ASP A 159 37.63 10.28 -6.28
N PRO A 160 37.06 11.35 -6.89
CA PRO A 160 36.89 12.63 -6.19
C PRO A 160 35.95 12.56 -4.97
N SER A 161 35.05 11.56 -4.89
CA SER A 161 34.14 11.40 -3.76
C SER A 161 34.86 10.93 -2.50
N ILE A 162 35.91 10.15 -2.67
CA ILE A 162 36.79 9.67 -1.60
C ILE A 162 37.55 10.81 -0.90
N TYR A 163 37.82 11.89 -1.61
CA TYR A 163 38.69 12.99 -1.21
C TYR A 163 37.99 14.22 -0.62
N ARG A 164 36.70 14.35 -0.75
CA ARG A 164 35.96 15.45 -0.15
C ARG A 164 36.02 15.50 1.38
N VAL A 165 36.61 14.49 2.00
CA VAL A 165 36.81 14.43 3.45
C VAL A 165 38.28 14.60 3.76
N SER A 166 38.82 15.73 3.38
CA SER A 166 40.27 16.06 3.39
C SER A 166 40.86 16.38 4.78
N THR A 167 40.10 16.44 5.83
CA THR A 167 40.62 16.67 7.17
C THR A 167 40.63 15.38 7.95
N ILE A 168 41.76 14.78 8.09
CA ILE A 168 42.04 13.70 9.05
C ILE A 168 41.89 14.30 10.42
N GLN A 169 40.78 14.03 11.07
CA GLN A 169 40.59 14.34 12.46
C GLN A 169 41.08 13.15 13.29
N LYS A 170 41.73 13.40 14.43
CA LYS A 170 42.18 12.36 15.33
C LYS A 170 41.02 11.59 15.92
N VAL A 171 41.20 10.34 16.30
CA VAL A 171 40.16 9.47 16.88
C VAL A 171 39.56 9.98 18.16
N GLU A 172 40.34 10.70 18.92
CA GLU A 172 39.84 11.47 20.07
C GLU A 172 38.66 12.37 19.69
N GLU A 173 38.40 12.53 18.39
CA GLU A 173 37.33 13.34 17.79
C GLU A 173 36.09 12.56 17.35
N LEU A 174 36.10 11.20 17.36
CA LEU A 174 34.85 10.47 17.26
C LEU A 174 34.04 10.73 18.52
N SER A 175 32.98 11.50 18.36
CA SER A 175 32.08 11.79 19.46
C SER A 175 31.51 10.49 20.03
N GLN A 176 31.22 10.47 21.33
CA GLN A 176 30.52 9.35 21.98
C GLN A 176 29.24 8.93 21.25
N TYR A 177 28.59 9.90 20.66
CA TYR A 177 27.42 9.72 19.78
C TYR A 177 27.75 8.85 18.56
N GLN A 178 28.84 9.14 17.83
CA GLN A 178 29.21 8.35 16.64
C GLN A 178 29.65 6.93 17.01
N GLN A 179 30.40 6.78 18.12
CA GLN A 179 30.76 5.46 18.64
C GLN A 179 29.51 4.64 19.01
N ALA A 180 28.55 5.27 19.70
CA ALA A 180 27.33 4.61 20.10
C ALA A 180 26.46 4.19 18.91
N ILE A 181 26.38 5.01 17.85
CA ILE A 181 25.68 4.64 16.62
C ILE A 181 26.31 3.40 16.00
N LEU A 182 27.63 3.39 15.79
CA LEU A 182 28.32 2.27 15.18
C LEU A 182 28.14 0.97 15.97
N GLN A 183 28.16 1.05 17.29
CA GLN A 183 27.94 -0.12 18.15
C GLN A 183 26.48 -0.63 18.09
N CYS A 184 25.51 0.29 18.01
CA CYS A 184 24.10 -0.10 17.83
C CYS A 184 23.88 -0.75 16.45
N LEU A 185 24.41 -0.14 15.40
CA LEU A 185 24.31 -0.67 14.03
C LEU A 185 24.96 -2.05 13.93
N LYS A 186 26.12 -2.26 14.53
CA LYS A 186 26.74 -3.58 14.63
C LYS A 186 25.76 -4.64 15.14
N HIS A 187 25.11 -4.36 16.27
CA HIS A 187 24.20 -5.32 16.88
C HIS A 187 22.97 -5.58 15.99
N LEU A 188 22.42 -4.52 15.39
CA LEU A 188 21.26 -4.65 14.48
C LEU A 188 21.58 -5.54 13.29
N TYR A 189 22.74 -5.35 12.71
CA TYR A 189 23.20 -6.09 11.55
C TYR A 189 23.54 -7.56 11.89
N GLU A 190 24.29 -7.80 12.96
CA GLU A 190 24.63 -9.17 13.43
C GLU A 190 23.39 -10.04 13.68
N HIS A 191 22.28 -9.43 14.08
CA HIS A 191 21.04 -10.13 14.38
C HIS A 191 20.03 -10.06 13.23
N ASN A 192 20.45 -9.56 12.07
CA ASN A 192 19.58 -9.35 10.91
C ASN A 192 18.29 -8.61 11.29
N ILE A 193 18.44 -7.52 12.07
CA ILE A 193 17.30 -6.68 12.47
C ILE A 193 17.16 -5.58 11.45
N LYS A 194 15.95 -5.41 10.93
CA LYS A 194 15.59 -4.35 9.98
C LYS A 194 14.64 -3.34 10.62
N ARG A 195 14.45 -2.20 9.99
CA ARG A 195 13.58 -1.12 10.48
C ARG A 195 12.24 -1.12 9.76
N TYR A 196 11.17 -0.90 10.50
CA TYR A 196 9.85 -0.65 9.94
C TYR A 196 9.08 0.38 10.77
N LYS A 197 8.76 1.52 10.16
CA LYS A 197 8.00 2.60 10.83
C LYS A 197 8.56 2.99 12.21
N GLY A 198 9.88 3.11 12.31
CA GLY A 198 10.57 3.45 13.56
C GLY A 198 10.67 2.32 14.59
N ASN A 199 10.36 1.09 14.20
CA ASN A 199 10.50 -0.10 15.03
C ASN A 199 11.53 -1.06 14.45
N CYS A 200 12.14 -1.85 15.34
CA CYS A 200 13.00 -2.97 14.97
C CYS A 200 12.14 -4.17 14.58
N CYS A 201 12.49 -4.84 13.51
CA CYS A 201 11.82 -6.02 12.99
C CYS A 201 12.80 -7.18 12.84
N GLU A 202 12.33 -8.37 13.16
CA GLU A 202 13.03 -9.64 12.97
C GLU A 202 12.31 -10.50 11.96
N GLU A 203 13.07 -11.21 11.13
CA GLU A 203 12.52 -12.11 10.12
C GLU A 203 11.86 -13.31 10.80
N ILE A 204 10.66 -13.64 10.33
CA ILE A 204 9.98 -14.86 10.74
C ILE A 204 10.49 -16.01 9.89
N LYS A 205 11.00 -17.08 10.53
CA LYS A 205 11.46 -18.29 9.86
C LYS A 205 10.53 -19.46 10.18
N THR A 206 10.43 -20.39 9.26
CA THR A 206 9.71 -21.66 9.49
C THR A 206 10.45 -22.51 10.55
N SER A 207 9.80 -23.54 11.04
CA SER A 207 10.44 -24.52 11.94
C SER A 207 11.67 -25.20 11.33
N THR A 208 11.76 -25.24 10.01
CA THR A 208 12.91 -25.77 9.25
C THR A 208 14.00 -24.74 8.99
N GLY A 209 13.81 -23.48 9.46
CA GLY A 209 14.74 -22.37 9.26
C GLY A 209 14.62 -21.67 7.90
N CYS A 210 13.65 -22.04 7.07
CA CYS A 210 13.40 -21.34 5.80
C CYS A 210 12.84 -19.94 6.05
N SER A 211 13.26 -18.96 5.25
CA SER A 211 12.72 -17.59 5.27
C SER A 211 11.25 -17.60 4.84
N THR A 212 10.39 -17.02 5.66
CA THR A 212 8.98 -16.79 5.29
C THR A 212 8.80 -15.47 4.53
N ARG A 213 9.87 -14.69 4.37
CA ARG A 213 9.85 -13.32 3.81
C ARG A 213 8.94 -12.36 4.57
N ALA A 214 8.54 -12.69 5.78
CA ALA A 214 7.75 -11.85 6.66
C ALA A 214 8.60 -11.37 7.84
N TRP A 215 8.34 -10.14 8.27
CA TRP A 215 9.07 -9.48 9.33
C TRP A 215 8.11 -9.10 10.46
N LYS A 216 8.47 -9.46 11.68
CA LYS A 216 7.69 -9.15 12.87
C LYS A 216 8.31 -7.98 13.62
N THR A 217 7.52 -6.96 13.89
CA THR A 217 7.89 -5.87 14.80
C THR A 217 8.12 -6.41 16.21
N THR A 218 9.29 -6.16 16.78
CA THR A 218 9.68 -6.65 18.13
C THR A 218 9.63 -5.55 19.16
N LYS A 219 10.26 -4.41 18.90
CA LYS A 219 10.35 -3.27 19.83
C LYS A 219 10.58 -1.96 19.06
N SER A 220 10.34 -0.82 19.69
CA SER A 220 10.72 0.45 19.12
C SER A 220 12.26 0.60 19.06
N VAL A 221 12.75 1.44 18.15
CA VAL A 221 14.18 1.80 18.11
C VAL A 221 14.65 2.38 19.46
N ALA A 222 13.79 3.17 20.12
CA ALA A 222 14.10 3.71 21.43
C ALA A 222 14.28 2.59 22.48
N ASP A 223 13.33 1.64 22.54
CA ASP A 223 13.41 0.50 23.46
C ASP A 223 14.62 -0.39 23.17
N PHE A 224 14.98 -0.54 21.88
CA PHE A 224 16.19 -1.23 21.47
C PHE A 224 17.43 -0.56 22.09
N VAL A 225 17.61 0.75 21.88
CA VAL A 225 18.76 1.50 22.42
C VAL A 225 18.80 1.41 23.94
N TYR A 226 17.66 1.54 24.63
CA TYR A 226 17.61 1.37 26.09
C TYR A 226 17.95 -0.05 26.55
N SER A 227 17.58 -1.08 25.79
CA SER A 227 17.80 -2.47 26.16
C SER A 227 19.24 -2.91 25.92
N VAL A 228 19.88 -2.43 24.85
CA VAL A 228 21.26 -2.79 24.47
C VAL A 228 22.25 -2.27 25.51
N GLY A 229 22.08 -1.04 25.99
CA GLY A 229 22.93 -0.46 27.00
C GLY A 229 22.97 -1.18 28.36
N ARG A 230 22.00 -2.11 28.60
CA ARG A 230 21.96 -2.87 29.88
C ARG A 230 22.73 -4.19 29.86
N LYS A 231 23.26 -4.64 28.71
CA LYS A 231 24.02 -5.88 28.63
C LYS A 231 25.48 -5.67 29.11
N GLU A 232 25.99 -6.53 29.99
CA GLU A 232 27.36 -6.44 30.50
C GLU A 232 28.43 -6.41 29.40
N THR A 233 28.23 -7.19 28.36
CA THR A 233 29.10 -7.25 27.18
C THR A 233 29.18 -5.92 26.41
N TRP A 234 28.36 -4.95 26.76
CA TRP A 234 28.23 -3.67 26.07
C TRP A 234 28.52 -2.48 26.96
N PHE A 235 29.43 -2.63 27.93
CA PHE A 235 29.73 -1.60 28.90
C PHE A 235 30.16 -0.27 28.26
N GLU A 236 30.98 -0.31 27.23
CA GLU A 236 31.41 0.90 26.53
C GLU A 236 30.22 1.58 25.81
N LEU A 237 29.32 0.80 25.20
CA LEU A 237 28.09 1.35 24.62
C LEU A 237 27.21 1.99 25.71
N TRP A 238 27.03 1.31 26.83
CA TRP A 238 26.27 1.84 27.96
C TRP A 238 26.90 3.15 28.47
N LYS A 239 28.20 3.20 28.62
CA LYS A 239 28.97 4.38 29.05
C LYS A 239 28.75 5.54 28.04
N ASN A 240 28.88 5.28 26.76
CA ASN A 240 28.66 6.27 25.69
C ASN A 240 27.23 6.80 25.66
N LEU A 241 26.25 5.92 25.77
CA LEU A 241 24.82 6.29 25.76
C LEU A 241 24.40 7.04 27.01
N THR A 242 24.99 6.72 28.17
CA THR A 242 24.62 7.32 29.45
C THR A 242 25.45 8.55 29.82
N SER A 243 26.48 8.88 29.02
CA SER A 243 27.31 10.05 29.22
C SER A 243 26.53 11.38 29.19
N SER A 244 25.49 11.45 28.35
CA SER A 244 24.55 12.57 28.36
C SER A 244 23.20 12.14 27.76
N GLY A 245 22.10 12.72 28.26
CA GLY A 245 20.77 12.48 27.68
C GLY A 245 20.61 13.05 26.26
N ILE A 246 21.52 13.91 25.84
CA ILE A 246 21.57 14.43 24.47
C ILE A 246 22.11 13.36 23.53
N THR A 247 23.21 12.70 23.91
CA THR A 247 23.80 11.60 23.12
C THR A 247 22.78 10.51 22.85
N GLN A 248 22.08 10.06 23.88
CA GLN A 248 21.07 9.03 23.75
C GLN A 248 19.94 9.43 22.79
N ARG A 249 19.43 10.66 22.91
CA ARG A 249 18.41 11.18 21.99
C ARG A 249 18.90 11.27 20.55
N HIS A 250 20.12 11.68 20.33
CA HIS A 250 20.70 11.76 19.00
C HIS A 250 20.88 10.38 18.38
N VAL A 251 21.30 9.37 19.14
CA VAL A 251 21.39 7.98 18.67
C VAL A 251 20.01 7.45 18.26
N ILE A 252 19.00 7.62 19.13
CA ILE A 252 17.64 7.20 18.83
C ILE A 252 17.12 7.90 17.57
N ASN A 253 17.30 9.22 17.48
CA ASN A 253 16.83 9.99 16.32
C ASN A 253 17.55 9.57 15.03
N HIS A 254 18.85 9.32 15.07
CA HIS A 254 19.60 8.82 13.93
C HIS A 254 19.05 7.46 13.46
N LEU A 255 19.01 6.47 14.36
CA LEU A 255 18.55 5.11 14.03
C LEU A 255 17.07 5.08 13.59
N THR A 256 16.26 6.04 14.01
CA THR A 256 14.85 6.11 13.63
C THR A 256 14.66 6.71 12.24
N ASN A 257 15.44 7.73 11.86
CA ASN A 257 15.13 8.57 10.71
C ASN A 257 16.18 8.55 9.59
N VAL A 258 17.43 8.21 9.89
CA VAL A 258 18.51 8.22 8.90
C VAL A 258 18.54 6.87 8.19
N PHE A 259 18.62 6.90 6.86
CA PHE A 259 18.88 5.69 6.08
C PHE A 259 20.27 5.18 6.40
N ASP A 260 20.37 3.89 6.70
CA ASP A 260 21.61 3.21 6.98
C ASP A 260 21.55 1.80 6.38
N MET A 261 22.54 1.43 5.56
CA MET A 261 22.55 0.14 4.87
C MET A 261 22.64 -1.05 5.84
N GLN A 262 23.15 -0.82 7.06
CA GLN A 262 23.21 -1.84 8.09
C GLN A 262 21.93 -1.90 8.93
N PHE A 263 21.00 -1.00 8.69
CA PHE A 263 19.69 -0.97 9.33
C PHE A 263 18.63 -0.55 8.30
N GLU A 264 18.47 -1.40 7.30
CA GLU A 264 17.57 -1.15 6.17
C GLU A 264 16.11 -1.08 6.59
N ASP A 265 15.34 -0.31 5.83
CA ASP A 265 13.89 -0.31 5.96
C ASP A 265 13.28 -1.54 5.28
N VAL A 266 12.33 -2.16 5.96
CA VAL A 266 11.51 -3.23 5.40
C VAL A 266 10.46 -2.63 4.48
N ASN A 267 10.53 -2.94 3.21
CA ASN A 267 9.54 -2.55 2.21
C ASN A 267 8.55 -3.70 1.99
N LYS A 268 7.44 -3.66 2.74
CA LYS A 268 6.40 -4.68 2.62
C LYS A 268 5.60 -4.52 1.33
N ASP A 269 5.40 -5.62 0.60
CA ASP A 269 4.46 -5.68 -0.52
C ASP A 269 3.06 -5.97 0.00
N ARG A 270 2.13 -5.06 -0.20
CA ARG A 270 0.75 -5.16 0.28
C ARG A 270 -0.04 -6.34 -0.30
N HIS A 271 0.42 -6.89 -1.41
CA HIS A 271 -0.23 -8.00 -2.10
C HIS A 271 0.34 -9.37 -1.73
N VAL A 272 1.28 -9.43 -0.78
CA VAL A 272 1.98 -10.67 -0.42
C VAL A 272 1.73 -11.02 1.04
N TRP A 273 1.22 -12.21 1.29
CA TRP A 273 0.97 -12.76 2.61
C TRP A 273 1.71 -14.08 2.79
N SER A 274 2.34 -14.28 3.94
CA SER A 274 3.05 -15.50 4.28
C SER A 274 2.26 -16.36 5.27
N PHE A 275 2.44 -17.68 5.14
CA PHE A 275 1.78 -18.70 5.94
C PHE A 275 2.82 -19.72 6.42
N ASN A 276 2.41 -20.72 7.21
CA ASN A 276 3.34 -21.75 7.66
C ASN A 276 3.94 -22.59 6.52
N ASN A 277 3.21 -22.77 5.44
CA ASN A 277 3.57 -23.64 4.30
C ASN A 277 3.92 -22.89 3.02
N GLY A 278 3.85 -21.57 2.96
CA GLY A 278 4.15 -20.84 1.72
C GLY A 278 3.72 -19.38 1.73
N ILE A 279 3.75 -18.76 0.54
CA ILE A 279 3.30 -17.39 0.35
C ILE A 279 2.14 -17.32 -0.64
N PHE A 280 1.19 -16.45 -0.36
CA PHE A 280 0.10 -16.09 -1.27
C PHE A 280 0.37 -14.71 -1.85
N ILE A 281 0.42 -14.62 -3.17
CA ILE A 281 0.61 -13.37 -3.91
C ILE A 281 -0.72 -13.01 -4.58
N GLY A 282 -1.31 -11.90 -4.16
CA GLY A 282 -2.63 -11.46 -4.63
C GLY A 282 -2.59 -10.65 -5.93
N CYS A 283 -1.41 -10.30 -6.43
CA CYS A 283 -1.28 -9.44 -7.61
C CYS A 283 -0.10 -9.88 -8.50
N ILE A 284 -0.40 -10.68 -9.51
CA ILE A 284 0.56 -11.17 -10.52
C ILE A 284 0.11 -10.64 -11.87
N ASP A 285 1.07 -10.35 -12.75
CA ASP A 285 0.85 -9.80 -14.11
C ASP A 285 0.23 -8.39 -14.13
N LEU A 286 0.32 -7.63 -13.06
CA LEU A 286 -0.10 -6.23 -13.07
C LEU A 286 0.97 -5.37 -13.78
N GLU A 287 0.55 -4.67 -14.84
CA GLU A 287 1.40 -3.66 -15.48
C GLU A 287 1.53 -2.44 -14.56
N ARG A 288 2.71 -2.26 -13.99
CA ARG A 288 3.00 -1.16 -13.05
C ARG A 288 3.22 0.18 -13.78
N ASP A 289 3.63 0.13 -15.03
CA ASP A 289 3.76 1.31 -15.89
C ASP A 289 2.38 1.75 -16.37
N LYS A 290 1.85 2.81 -15.76
CA LYS A 290 0.52 3.36 -16.08
C LYS A 290 0.39 3.88 -17.51
N SER A 291 1.50 4.06 -18.22
CA SER A 291 1.51 4.46 -19.64
C SER A 291 1.22 3.28 -20.57
N LYS A 292 1.40 2.04 -20.10
CA LYS A 292 1.15 0.82 -20.84
C LYS A 292 -0.23 0.25 -20.54
N PRO A 293 -0.93 -0.28 -21.55
CA PRO A 293 -2.21 -0.93 -21.32
C PRO A 293 -2.01 -2.27 -20.60
N GLN A 294 -2.87 -2.56 -19.63
CA GLN A 294 -2.94 -3.90 -19.01
C GLN A 294 -3.35 -4.92 -20.07
N THR A 295 -2.43 -5.73 -20.55
CA THR A 295 -2.66 -6.71 -21.61
C THR A 295 -3.07 -8.08 -21.10
N LYS A 296 -2.54 -8.48 -19.93
CA LYS A 296 -2.83 -9.77 -19.29
C LYS A 296 -3.82 -9.57 -18.11
N PRO A 297 -4.69 -10.55 -17.81
CA PRO A 297 -5.50 -10.50 -16.61
C PRO A 297 -4.62 -10.61 -15.36
N VAL A 298 -4.88 -9.72 -14.39
CA VAL A 298 -4.22 -9.81 -13.08
C VAL A 298 -4.69 -11.07 -12.37
N LYS A 299 -3.76 -11.82 -11.77
CA LYS A 299 -4.00 -13.11 -11.12
C LYS A 299 -3.50 -13.10 -9.69
N CYS A 300 -3.90 -14.08 -8.92
CA CYS A 300 -3.30 -14.44 -7.64
C CYS A 300 -2.80 -15.89 -7.70
N ALA A 301 -1.80 -16.22 -6.90
CA ALA A 301 -1.31 -17.59 -6.77
C ALA A 301 -0.69 -17.83 -5.38
N PHE A 302 -0.68 -19.08 -4.98
CA PHE A 302 0.02 -19.56 -3.80
C PHE A 302 1.28 -20.34 -4.21
N TYR A 303 2.38 -20.08 -3.52
CA TYR A 303 3.67 -20.74 -3.72
C TYR A 303 4.11 -21.40 -2.41
N ASP A 304 4.21 -22.72 -2.43
CA ASP A 304 4.77 -23.49 -1.33
C ASP A 304 6.28 -23.24 -1.19
N TYR A 305 6.82 -23.16 0.04
CA TYR A 305 8.24 -22.91 0.28
C TYR A 305 9.17 -23.94 -0.35
N GLU A 306 8.71 -25.19 -0.50
CA GLU A 306 9.48 -26.24 -1.13
C GLU A 306 9.44 -26.21 -2.66
N SER A 307 8.50 -25.44 -3.24
CA SER A 307 8.29 -25.41 -4.69
C SER A 307 9.45 -24.73 -5.44
N PRO A 308 9.79 -25.18 -6.66
CA PRO A 308 10.74 -24.49 -7.52
C PRO A 308 10.32 -23.05 -7.85
N GLU A 309 9.03 -22.83 -7.98
CA GLU A 309 8.43 -21.53 -8.30
C GLU A 309 8.72 -20.51 -7.19
N PHE A 310 8.59 -20.91 -5.92
CA PHE A 310 8.96 -20.04 -4.80
C PHE A 310 10.45 -19.65 -4.83
N LYS A 311 11.32 -20.60 -5.17
CA LYS A 311 12.77 -20.36 -5.24
C LYS A 311 13.15 -19.42 -6.39
N SER A 312 12.32 -19.35 -7.44
CA SER A 312 12.50 -18.45 -8.58
C SER A 312 11.97 -17.02 -8.34
N LEU A 313 11.16 -16.81 -7.29
CA LEU A 313 10.62 -15.51 -6.97
C LEU A 313 11.73 -14.54 -6.56
N ASP A 314 11.52 -13.26 -6.86
CA ASP A 314 12.43 -12.20 -6.44
C ASP A 314 12.65 -12.25 -4.92
N GLN A 315 13.92 -12.31 -4.52
CA GLN A 315 14.33 -12.38 -3.12
C GLN A 315 14.02 -11.10 -2.35
N THR A 316 13.77 -9.99 -3.02
CA THR A 316 13.42 -8.70 -2.40
C THR A 316 11.96 -8.58 -2.00
N ILE A 317 11.10 -9.53 -2.41
CA ILE A 317 9.70 -9.56 -2.01
C ILE A 317 9.59 -9.76 -0.50
N VAL A 318 8.90 -8.84 0.17
CA VAL A 318 8.62 -8.90 1.60
C VAL A 318 7.12 -8.96 1.83
N SER A 319 6.69 -9.95 2.59
CA SER A 319 5.26 -10.12 2.92
C SER A 319 4.75 -9.01 3.84
N CYS A 320 3.53 -8.56 3.59
CA CYS A 320 2.87 -7.57 4.44
C CYS A 320 2.45 -8.15 5.79
N LYS A 321 2.15 -9.46 5.83
CA LYS A 321 1.74 -10.14 7.05
C LYS A 321 2.08 -11.63 7.01
N TYR A 322 2.39 -12.16 8.18
CA TYR A 322 2.48 -13.60 8.44
C TYR A 322 1.24 -14.07 9.21
N PHE A 323 0.64 -15.15 8.71
CA PHE A 323 -0.39 -15.92 9.40
C PHE A 323 0.23 -17.20 9.94
N ASP A 324 0.17 -17.39 11.25
CA ASP A 324 0.62 -18.64 11.91
C ASP A 324 -0.41 -19.76 11.71
N GLN A 325 -0.66 -20.05 10.44
CA GLN A 325 -1.62 -21.05 9.95
C GLN A 325 -1.14 -21.56 8.60
N GLU A 326 -1.57 -22.77 8.24
CA GLU A 326 -1.38 -23.28 6.89
C GLU A 326 -2.37 -22.65 5.91
N PHE A 327 -1.91 -22.37 4.73
CA PHE A 327 -2.76 -21.94 3.64
C PHE A 327 -3.31 -23.14 2.88
N VAL A 328 -4.62 -23.23 2.78
CA VAL A 328 -5.29 -24.22 1.95
C VAL A 328 -5.60 -23.59 0.60
N ASN A 329 -4.93 -24.09 -0.44
CA ASN A 329 -5.12 -23.55 -1.79
C ASN A 329 -6.38 -24.11 -2.45
N TYR A 330 -7.35 -23.24 -2.73
CA TYR A 330 -8.61 -23.56 -3.40
C TYR A 330 -8.62 -23.18 -4.89
N ASP A 331 -7.47 -23.08 -5.56
CA ASP A 331 -7.41 -22.75 -6.99
C ASP A 331 -8.09 -23.79 -7.88
N HIS A 332 -8.23 -25.04 -7.40
CA HIS A 332 -8.97 -26.10 -8.07
C HIS A 332 -10.49 -25.84 -8.16
N ILE A 333 -11.03 -24.97 -7.31
CA ILE A 333 -12.44 -24.55 -7.38
C ILE A 333 -12.54 -23.40 -8.37
N SER A 334 -13.21 -23.65 -9.50
CA SER A 334 -13.30 -22.66 -10.59
C SER A 334 -14.12 -21.43 -10.22
N ASP A 335 -15.29 -21.61 -9.60
CA ASP A 335 -16.07 -20.48 -9.07
C ASP A 335 -15.58 -20.10 -7.68
N TRP A 336 -15.01 -18.92 -7.57
CA TRP A 336 -14.51 -18.41 -6.28
C TRP A 336 -15.61 -18.33 -5.20
N TYR A 337 -16.90 -18.21 -5.60
CA TYR A 337 -17.99 -18.14 -4.63
C TYR A 337 -18.21 -19.46 -3.89
N ASP A 338 -17.86 -20.59 -4.50
CA ASP A 338 -17.96 -21.94 -3.91
C ASP A 338 -16.83 -22.23 -2.90
N VAL A 339 -15.81 -21.38 -2.80
CA VAL A 339 -14.77 -21.53 -1.76
C VAL A 339 -15.41 -21.44 -0.37
N PRO A 340 -15.25 -22.45 0.50
CA PRO A 340 -15.99 -22.54 1.74
C PRO A 340 -15.51 -21.55 2.79
N THR A 341 -16.39 -20.66 3.21
CA THR A 341 -16.16 -19.71 4.31
C THR A 341 -17.37 -19.72 5.26
N PRO A 342 -17.64 -20.85 5.94
CA PRO A 342 -18.90 -21.02 6.65
C PRO A 342 -19.13 -20.03 7.79
N HIS A 343 -18.09 -19.62 8.50
CA HIS A 343 -18.24 -18.71 9.62
C HIS A 343 -18.44 -17.25 9.18
N PHE A 344 -17.70 -16.81 8.15
CA PHE A 344 -17.95 -15.53 7.54
C PHE A 344 -19.35 -15.48 6.88
N GLN A 345 -19.69 -16.51 6.10
CA GLN A 345 -20.99 -16.60 5.44
C GLN A 345 -22.14 -16.60 6.44
N SER A 346 -21.99 -17.24 7.60
CA SER A 346 -23.05 -17.25 8.64
C SER A 346 -23.45 -15.85 9.14
N ILE A 347 -22.52 -14.89 9.10
CA ILE A 347 -22.85 -13.49 9.46
C ILE A 347 -23.74 -12.87 8.37
N LEU A 348 -23.45 -13.17 7.11
CA LEU A 348 -24.20 -12.65 5.95
C LEU A 348 -25.60 -13.29 5.89
N ASP A 349 -25.67 -14.60 6.09
CA ASP A 349 -26.93 -15.37 6.12
C ASP A 349 -27.84 -14.92 7.27
N TYR A 350 -27.25 -14.61 8.42
CA TYR A 350 -28.03 -14.07 9.54
C TYR A 350 -28.73 -12.77 9.17
N GLN A 351 -28.10 -11.91 8.35
CA GLN A 351 -28.69 -10.68 7.83
C GLN A 351 -29.72 -10.96 6.73
N LYS A 352 -29.77 -12.17 6.17
CA LYS A 352 -30.60 -12.58 5.05
C LYS A 352 -30.28 -11.79 3.75
N PHE A 353 -29.01 -11.57 3.52
CA PHE A 353 -28.60 -11.04 2.21
C PHE A 353 -28.78 -12.11 1.14
N ASP A 354 -29.16 -11.69 -0.04
CA ASP A 354 -29.13 -12.57 -1.21
C ASP A 354 -27.68 -12.81 -1.69
N ASP A 355 -27.49 -13.83 -2.50
CA ASP A 355 -26.16 -14.25 -2.98
C ASP A 355 -25.43 -13.12 -3.72
N GLU A 356 -26.15 -12.30 -4.46
CA GLU A 356 -25.52 -11.20 -5.21
C GLU A 356 -24.97 -10.13 -4.25
N VAL A 357 -25.68 -9.82 -3.17
CA VAL A 357 -25.17 -8.91 -2.13
C VAL A 357 -24.00 -9.53 -1.39
N CYS A 358 -24.07 -10.83 -1.05
CA CYS A 358 -22.97 -11.56 -0.46
C CYS A 358 -21.71 -11.52 -1.33
N LYS A 359 -21.83 -11.78 -2.63
CA LYS A 359 -20.71 -11.68 -3.59
C LYS A 359 -20.06 -10.31 -3.55
N TRP A 360 -20.85 -9.24 -3.56
CA TRP A 360 -20.31 -7.88 -3.50
C TRP A 360 -19.60 -7.57 -2.18
N ILE A 361 -19.99 -8.16 -1.06
CA ILE A 361 -19.28 -8.02 0.21
C ILE A 361 -17.87 -8.65 0.12
N TYR A 362 -17.74 -9.84 -0.49
CA TYR A 362 -16.42 -10.44 -0.77
C TYR A 362 -15.59 -9.58 -1.72
N VAL A 363 -16.20 -9.07 -2.79
CA VAL A 363 -15.54 -8.16 -3.75
C VAL A 363 -15.01 -6.92 -3.04
N MET A 364 -15.80 -6.29 -2.18
CA MET A 364 -15.34 -5.12 -1.41
C MET A 364 -14.24 -5.48 -0.42
N GLY A 365 -14.32 -6.66 0.22
CA GLY A 365 -13.24 -7.16 1.08
C GLY A 365 -11.93 -7.35 0.32
N GLY A 366 -11.98 -7.90 -0.88
CA GLY A 366 -10.81 -8.06 -1.76
C GLY A 366 -10.26 -6.73 -2.24
N ARG A 367 -11.13 -5.77 -2.58
CA ARG A 367 -10.71 -4.43 -3.01
C ARG A 367 -9.88 -3.69 -1.96
N LEU A 368 -10.08 -3.97 -0.67
CA LEU A 368 -9.26 -3.42 0.40
C LEU A 368 -7.79 -3.88 0.37
N CYS A 369 -7.50 -4.95 -0.37
CA CYS A 369 -6.15 -5.47 -0.53
C CYS A 369 -5.34 -4.75 -1.63
N TYR A 370 -5.92 -3.80 -2.35
CA TYR A 370 -5.30 -3.09 -3.47
C TYR A 370 -5.35 -1.59 -3.26
N ASP A 371 -4.43 -0.87 -3.88
CA ASP A 371 -4.45 0.59 -3.88
C ASP A 371 -5.70 1.12 -4.60
N VAL A 372 -6.17 2.27 -4.16
CA VAL A 372 -7.26 2.96 -4.86
C VAL A 372 -6.82 3.25 -6.30
N ASN A 373 -7.67 2.92 -7.27
CA ASN A 373 -7.39 3.04 -8.70
C ASN A 373 -6.24 2.17 -9.23
N GLU A 374 -5.81 1.13 -8.52
CA GLU A 374 -4.77 0.22 -8.99
C GLU A 374 -5.30 -0.70 -10.12
N ILE A 375 -6.45 -1.35 -9.89
CA ILE A 375 -7.06 -2.26 -10.86
C ILE A 375 -8.37 -1.71 -11.42
N ASP A 376 -9.22 -1.11 -10.59
CA ASP A 376 -10.51 -0.55 -10.96
C ASP A 376 -10.50 1.00 -10.99
N ARG A 377 -11.62 1.57 -11.46
CA ARG A 377 -11.90 3.01 -11.45
C ARG A 377 -13.27 3.30 -10.84
N TRP A 378 -13.70 2.47 -9.90
CA TRP A 378 -15.08 2.50 -9.40
C TRP A 378 -15.42 3.70 -8.53
N GLN A 379 -14.42 4.34 -7.95
CA GLN A 379 -14.59 5.53 -7.09
C GLN A 379 -15.63 5.31 -5.96
N ILE A 380 -15.57 4.17 -5.29
CA ILE A 380 -16.48 3.80 -4.21
C ILE A 380 -15.73 3.37 -2.95
N ILE A 381 -16.38 3.57 -1.81
CA ILE A 381 -15.95 3.07 -0.52
C ILE A 381 -17.08 2.26 0.13
N PRO A 382 -16.82 1.07 0.68
CA PRO A 382 -17.83 0.30 1.40
C PRO A 382 -18.21 0.94 2.73
N PHE A 383 -19.50 0.98 3.00
CA PHE A 383 -20.08 1.45 4.26
C PHE A 383 -21.03 0.41 4.85
N LEU A 384 -20.69 -0.16 6.01
CA LEU A 384 -21.56 -1.08 6.72
C LEU A 384 -22.48 -0.29 7.66
N LYS A 385 -23.72 -0.06 7.20
CA LYS A 385 -24.76 0.65 7.96
C LYS A 385 -25.58 -0.33 8.80
N GLY A 386 -26.07 0.06 9.96
CA GLY A 386 -27.10 -0.71 10.65
C GLY A 386 -27.07 -0.61 12.16
N VAL A 387 -27.96 -1.37 12.79
CA VAL A 387 -28.18 -1.33 14.25
C VAL A 387 -27.00 -1.86 15.06
N ALA A 388 -26.91 -1.50 16.32
CA ALA A 388 -25.91 -2.04 17.23
C ALA A 388 -26.04 -3.58 17.32
N ARG A 389 -24.92 -4.27 17.55
CA ARG A 389 -24.85 -5.74 17.65
C ARG A 389 -25.38 -6.48 16.42
N SER A 390 -25.10 -6.00 15.22
CA SER A 390 -25.54 -6.63 13.95
C SER A 390 -24.42 -7.37 13.20
N GLY A 391 -23.17 -7.36 13.71
CA GLY A 391 -22.02 -8.00 13.06
C GLY A 391 -21.14 -7.06 12.24
N LYS A 392 -21.51 -5.79 12.02
CA LYS A 392 -20.73 -4.79 11.26
C LYS A 392 -19.29 -4.68 11.76
N SER A 393 -19.14 -4.35 13.04
CA SER A 393 -17.83 -4.16 13.65
C SER A 393 -17.02 -5.44 13.67
N THR A 394 -17.65 -6.61 13.75
CA THR A 394 -17.00 -7.91 13.61
C THR A 394 -16.35 -8.06 12.24
N LEU A 395 -17.07 -7.79 11.14
CA LEU A 395 -16.50 -7.85 9.80
C LEU A 395 -15.35 -6.86 9.62
N ILE A 396 -15.53 -5.61 10.07
CA ILE A 396 -14.48 -4.58 9.90
C ILE A 396 -13.25 -4.91 10.75
N THR A 397 -13.42 -5.24 12.04
CA THR A 397 -12.30 -5.30 12.99
C THR A 397 -11.73 -6.69 13.18
N LYS A 398 -12.52 -7.75 12.98
CA LYS A 398 -12.10 -9.14 13.20
C LYS A 398 -11.78 -9.88 11.92
N VAL A 399 -12.24 -9.35 10.77
CA VAL A 399 -11.93 -9.93 9.45
C VAL A 399 -11.06 -8.99 8.64
N PHE A 400 -11.63 -7.95 8.04
CA PHE A 400 -10.91 -7.13 7.05
C PHE A 400 -9.67 -6.44 7.62
N ARG A 401 -9.76 -5.86 8.83
CA ARG A 401 -8.59 -5.29 9.50
C ARG A 401 -7.45 -6.29 9.65
N LYS A 402 -7.78 -7.57 9.85
CA LYS A 402 -6.81 -8.63 10.09
C LYS A 402 -6.13 -9.16 8.83
N PHE A 403 -6.44 -8.67 7.66
CA PHE A 403 -5.67 -8.96 6.44
C PHE A 403 -4.26 -8.39 6.50
N TYR A 404 -4.03 -7.38 7.31
CA TYR A 404 -2.73 -6.73 7.51
C TYR A 404 -2.30 -6.74 8.98
N CYS A 405 -1.03 -6.42 9.22
CA CYS A 405 -0.53 -6.18 10.57
C CYS A 405 -1.19 -4.93 11.18
N SER A 406 -1.23 -4.86 12.52
CA SER A 406 -1.80 -3.71 13.24
C SER A 406 -1.14 -2.39 12.85
N ASP A 407 0.16 -2.41 12.59
CA ASP A 407 0.96 -1.23 12.23
C ASP A 407 0.68 -0.72 10.82
N ASP A 408 0.00 -1.54 10.00
CA ASP A 408 -0.30 -1.27 8.60
C ASP A 408 -1.78 -0.95 8.35
N VAL A 409 -2.57 -0.95 9.42
CA VAL A 409 -3.98 -0.55 9.39
C VAL A 409 -4.21 0.62 10.32
N SER A 410 -4.68 1.72 9.78
CA SER A 410 -4.99 2.91 10.56
C SER A 410 -6.49 3.00 10.86
N THR A 411 -6.83 3.54 12.03
CA THR A 411 -8.21 3.78 12.41
C THR A 411 -8.53 5.26 12.33
N LEU A 412 -9.47 5.63 11.48
CA LEU A 412 -10.02 6.97 11.44
C LEU A 412 -11.07 7.09 12.55
N SER A 413 -10.77 7.86 13.60
CA SER A 413 -11.65 8.10 14.71
C SER A 413 -12.11 9.55 14.76
N ASN A 414 -13.29 9.79 15.32
CA ASN A 414 -13.83 11.15 15.50
C ASN A 414 -13.02 12.02 16.49
N ASN A 415 -12.06 11.43 17.21
CA ASN A 415 -11.19 12.15 18.15
C ASN A 415 -9.96 12.78 17.50
N VAL A 416 -9.73 12.53 16.21
CA VAL A 416 -8.65 13.17 15.46
C VAL A 416 -9.12 14.55 15.05
N GLU A 417 -8.26 15.55 15.22
CA GLU A 417 -8.54 16.89 14.67
C GLU A 417 -8.73 16.78 13.16
N ARG A 418 -9.81 17.36 12.62
CA ARG A 418 -10.13 17.29 11.17
C ARG A 418 -8.93 17.61 10.29
N LYS A 419 -8.17 18.63 10.68
CA LYS A 419 -6.97 19.07 9.94
C LYS A 419 -5.89 18.01 9.78
N PHE A 420 -5.84 17.00 10.67
CA PHE A 420 -4.83 15.93 10.65
C PHE A 420 -5.42 14.54 10.35
N GLY A 421 -6.69 14.48 9.96
CA GLY A 421 -7.37 13.21 9.68
C GLY A 421 -6.65 12.41 8.60
N LEU A 422 -6.26 13.04 7.51
CA LEU A 422 -5.56 12.38 6.40
C LEU A 422 -4.15 11.91 6.79
N SER A 423 -3.41 12.69 7.58
CA SER A 423 -2.05 12.30 7.98
C SER A 423 -2.03 11.05 8.87
N ALA A 424 -3.11 10.77 9.58
CA ALA A 424 -3.23 9.57 10.39
C ALA A 424 -3.41 8.28 9.57
N ILE A 425 -3.89 8.38 8.34
CA ILE A 425 -4.27 7.23 7.52
C ILE A 425 -3.49 7.09 6.20
N CYS A 426 -2.72 8.09 5.77
CA CYS A 426 -2.06 8.11 4.46
C CYS A 426 -0.93 7.08 4.27
N ASN A 427 -0.32 6.60 5.36
CA ASN A 427 0.81 5.66 5.31
C ASN A 427 0.40 4.23 5.70
N ALA A 428 -0.89 3.92 5.63
CA ALA A 428 -1.42 2.60 5.93
C ALA A 428 -1.73 1.83 4.63
N PHE A 429 -1.72 0.50 4.69
CA PHE A 429 -2.24 -0.32 3.61
C PHE A 429 -3.77 -0.22 3.52
N MET A 430 -4.42 0.00 4.64
CA MET A 430 -5.85 0.18 4.71
C MET A 430 -6.21 1.07 5.89
N PHE A 431 -7.26 1.86 5.76
CA PHE A 431 -7.86 2.49 6.93
C PHE A 431 -9.25 1.94 7.22
N ILE A 432 -9.61 1.93 8.49
CA ILE A 432 -10.94 1.53 8.96
C ILE A 432 -11.58 2.65 9.78
N ALA A 433 -12.88 2.78 9.67
CA ALA A 433 -13.67 3.64 10.55
C ALA A 433 -14.90 2.84 11.03
N PRO A 434 -14.76 1.97 12.07
CA PRO A 434 -15.81 1.02 12.45
C PRO A 434 -17.02 1.66 13.11
N GLU A 435 -16.91 2.88 13.62
CA GLU A 435 -17.99 3.65 14.25
C GLU A 435 -17.97 5.10 13.80
N VAL A 436 -18.46 5.32 12.60
CA VAL A 436 -18.63 6.67 12.06
C VAL A 436 -19.88 7.30 12.68
N LYS A 437 -19.69 8.46 13.28
CA LYS A 437 -20.78 9.33 13.74
C LYS A 437 -21.00 10.44 12.72
N ASN A 438 -22.02 11.26 12.94
CA ASN A 438 -22.38 12.39 12.06
C ASN A 438 -21.23 13.37 11.76
N ASP A 439 -20.21 13.40 12.64
CA ASP A 439 -18.99 14.21 12.48
C ASP A 439 -17.80 13.31 12.14
N LEU A 440 -17.68 12.89 10.88
CA LEU A 440 -16.45 12.26 10.41
C LEU A 440 -15.31 13.30 10.42
N ALA A 441 -14.10 12.89 10.86
CA ALA A 441 -12.92 13.75 10.91
C ALA A 441 -12.31 14.05 9.53
N LEU A 442 -13.14 14.16 8.50
CA LEU A 442 -12.77 14.49 7.12
C LEU A 442 -13.74 15.53 6.56
N GLU A 443 -13.22 16.48 5.83
CA GLU A 443 -14.02 17.39 5.06
C GLU A 443 -14.62 16.70 3.83
N GLN A 444 -15.73 17.23 3.32
CA GLN A 444 -16.43 16.65 2.17
C GLN A 444 -15.52 16.51 0.94
N ALA A 445 -14.76 17.56 0.62
CA ALA A 445 -13.84 17.57 -0.51
C ALA A 445 -12.71 16.53 -0.33
N GLU A 446 -12.14 16.44 0.88
CA GLU A 446 -11.12 15.44 1.20
C GLU A 446 -11.67 14.02 1.05
N PHE A 447 -12.88 13.77 1.55
CA PHE A 447 -13.53 12.47 1.40
C PHE A 447 -13.72 12.09 -0.09
N GLN A 448 -14.16 13.04 -0.91
CA GLN A 448 -14.32 12.81 -2.35
C GLN A 448 -12.99 12.47 -3.01
N SER A 449 -11.93 13.22 -2.72
CA SER A 449 -10.61 13.01 -3.31
C SER A 449 -10.00 11.67 -2.89
N ILE A 450 -10.12 11.26 -1.61
CA ILE A 450 -9.58 9.96 -1.17
C ILE A 450 -10.31 8.77 -1.77
N VAL A 451 -11.62 8.88 -1.98
CA VAL A 451 -12.40 7.80 -2.61
C VAL A 451 -12.13 7.72 -4.12
N SER A 452 -11.87 8.86 -4.75
CA SER A 452 -11.55 8.93 -6.19
C SER A 452 -10.07 8.67 -6.49
N GLY A 453 -9.18 8.64 -5.46
CA GLY A 453 -7.73 8.49 -5.66
C GLY A 453 -7.11 9.70 -6.34
N GLU A 454 -7.56 10.89 -5.99
CA GLU A 454 -7.07 12.18 -6.49
C GLU A 454 -5.93 12.71 -5.62
N ASP A 455 -5.32 13.81 -6.07
CA ASP A 455 -4.33 14.53 -5.28
C ASP A 455 -4.97 15.14 -4.03
N VAL A 456 -4.33 14.89 -2.89
CA VAL A 456 -4.74 15.45 -1.60
C VAL A 456 -3.58 16.19 -0.94
N SER A 457 -3.90 17.28 -0.24
CA SER A 457 -2.93 18.02 0.57
C SER A 457 -2.99 17.52 2.01
N ILE A 458 -1.91 16.93 2.48
CA ILE A 458 -1.82 16.34 3.82
C ILE A 458 -1.08 17.29 4.74
N ALA A 459 -1.77 17.77 5.77
CA ALA A 459 -1.16 18.56 6.83
C ALA A 459 -0.46 17.65 7.84
N VAL A 460 0.85 17.79 7.98
CA VAL A 460 1.66 17.09 8.99
C VAL A 460 2.01 18.06 10.10
N LYS A 461 1.90 17.61 11.35
CA LYS A 461 2.18 18.46 12.51
C LYS A 461 3.64 18.89 12.51
N HIS A 462 3.88 20.22 12.57
CA HIS A 462 5.20 20.85 12.53
C HIS A 462 5.98 20.72 11.22
N GLU A 463 5.34 20.29 10.13
CA GLU A 463 5.93 20.23 8.79
C GLU A 463 5.10 21.01 7.78
N LYS A 464 5.69 21.24 6.60
CA LYS A 464 4.93 21.78 5.45
C LYS A 464 3.95 20.72 4.95
N ALA A 465 2.75 21.14 4.56
CA ALA A 465 1.80 20.24 3.92
C ALA A 465 2.41 19.60 2.67
N LYS A 466 2.18 18.29 2.52
CA LYS A 466 2.63 17.49 1.36
C LYS A 466 1.44 17.19 0.46
N SER A 467 1.61 17.38 -0.85
CA SER A 467 0.64 16.88 -1.83
C SER A 467 1.03 15.47 -2.25
N MET A 468 0.05 14.58 -2.29
CA MET A 468 0.24 13.21 -2.78
C MET A 468 -1.03 12.66 -3.43
N VAL A 469 -0.86 11.78 -4.40
CA VAL A 469 -1.95 10.99 -4.96
C VAL A 469 -2.41 9.98 -3.92
N TRP A 470 -3.71 9.97 -3.62
CA TRP A 470 -4.25 9.07 -2.61
C TRP A 470 -4.37 7.63 -3.13
N ASN A 471 -3.85 6.69 -2.39
CA ASN A 471 -3.87 5.27 -2.74
C ASN A 471 -4.43 4.34 -1.64
N THR A 472 -4.58 4.82 -0.41
CA THR A 472 -5.02 3.98 0.72
C THR A 472 -6.52 3.67 0.64
N PRO A 473 -6.95 2.41 0.47
CA PRO A 473 -8.35 2.02 0.51
C PRO A 473 -8.88 2.03 1.93
N GLY A 474 -10.20 2.13 2.08
CA GLY A 474 -10.81 2.14 3.40
C GLY A 474 -12.18 1.48 3.44
N ILE A 475 -12.62 1.18 4.67
CA ILE A 475 -13.97 0.69 4.99
C ILE A 475 -14.55 1.45 6.16
N LEU A 476 -15.80 1.84 6.02
CA LEU A 476 -16.53 2.60 7.00
C LEU A 476 -17.66 1.75 7.61
N GLY A 477 -18.01 2.03 8.85
CA GLY A 477 -19.17 1.43 9.50
C GLY A 477 -19.82 2.42 10.45
N GLY A 478 -21.13 2.32 10.62
CA GLY A 478 -21.88 3.19 11.51
C GLY A 478 -23.35 2.83 11.59
N ASN A 479 -24.06 3.48 12.47
CA ASN A 479 -25.52 3.30 12.55
C ASN A 479 -26.22 4.06 11.43
N GLU A 480 -25.64 5.20 11.05
CA GLU A 480 -26.14 6.07 9.97
C GLU A 480 -24.97 6.54 9.12
N VAL A 481 -25.25 6.85 7.85
CA VAL A 481 -24.28 7.46 6.96
C VAL A 481 -24.04 8.90 7.42
N PRO A 482 -22.79 9.39 7.46
CA PRO A 482 -22.49 10.75 7.87
C PRO A 482 -23.29 11.78 7.08
N GLN A 483 -23.81 12.76 7.78
CA GLN A 483 -24.59 13.84 7.16
C GLN A 483 -23.65 14.91 6.63
N TRP A 484 -23.10 14.70 5.46
CA TRP A 484 -22.50 15.83 4.71
C TRP A 484 -23.61 16.66 4.08
N LYS A 485 -23.39 17.97 4.00
CA LYS A 485 -24.31 18.86 3.29
C LYS A 485 -24.15 18.67 1.75
N ASP A 486 -24.43 17.47 1.28
CA ASP A 486 -24.29 17.09 -0.13
C ASP A 486 -25.64 17.13 -0.83
N ASN A 487 -25.97 18.27 -1.39
CA ASN A 487 -27.18 18.43 -2.19
C ASN A 487 -27.01 17.96 -3.64
N SER A 488 -25.77 17.65 -4.06
CA SER A 488 -25.44 17.22 -5.43
C SER A 488 -25.45 15.71 -5.62
N GLY A 489 -25.56 14.93 -4.55
CA GLY A 489 -25.39 13.47 -4.58
C GLY A 489 -23.97 13.01 -4.85
N SER A 490 -23.01 13.93 -4.85
CA SER A 490 -21.61 13.63 -5.19
C SER A 490 -20.92 12.69 -4.17
N ILE A 491 -21.34 12.74 -2.93
CA ILE A 491 -20.88 11.83 -1.87
C ILE A 491 -21.58 10.49 -1.94
N LEU A 492 -22.91 10.50 -2.08
CA LEU A 492 -23.70 9.28 -2.02
C LEU A 492 -23.36 8.31 -3.16
N ARG A 493 -22.99 8.82 -4.34
CA ARG A 493 -22.49 7.97 -5.43
C ARG A 493 -21.16 7.29 -5.12
N ARG A 494 -20.41 7.78 -4.11
CA ARG A 494 -19.12 7.23 -3.69
C ARG A 494 -19.22 6.23 -2.54
N ILE A 495 -20.40 6.07 -1.96
CA ILE A 495 -20.60 5.20 -0.80
C ILE A 495 -21.43 3.98 -1.21
N LEU A 496 -20.82 2.79 -1.17
CA LEU A 496 -21.52 1.54 -1.37
C LEU A 496 -22.01 1.01 -0.02
N THR A 497 -23.29 1.21 0.27
CA THR A 497 -23.87 0.93 1.60
C THR A 497 -24.47 -0.47 1.66
N VAL A 498 -24.05 -1.24 2.69
CA VAL A 498 -24.67 -2.52 3.07
C VAL A 498 -25.44 -2.32 4.39
N ASN A 499 -26.73 -2.68 4.42
CA ASN A 499 -27.59 -2.44 5.58
C ASN A 499 -27.72 -3.69 6.49
N PHE A 500 -27.04 -3.68 7.62
CA PHE A 500 -27.11 -4.69 8.70
C PHE A 500 -28.29 -4.41 9.62
N GLY A 501 -29.50 -4.71 9.16
CA GLY A 501 -30.75 -4.36 9.84
C GLY A 501 -31.11 -5.28 11.00
N LYS A 502 -30.53 -6.50 11.08
CA LYS A 502 -30.90 -7.48 12.11
C LYS A 502 -29.91 -7.50 13.27
N GLN A 503 -30.43 -7.26 14.45
CA GLN A 503 -29.67 -7.38 15.70
C GLN A 503 -29.47 -8.85 16.07
N VAL A 504 -28.26 -9.23 16.45
CA VAL A 504 -27.92 -10.57 16.94
C VAL A 504 -28.44 -10.72 18.36
N LYS A 505 -29.38 -11.66 18.54
CA LYS A 505 -29.98 -11.97 19.84
C LYS A 505 -29.07 -12.88 20.68
N ASN A 506 -28.57 -13.96 20.09
CA ASN A 506 -27.69 -14.93 20.70
C ASN A 506 -26.31 -14.86 19.97
N ALA A 507 -25.33 -14.24 20.62
CA ALA A 507 -24.00 -14.13 20.06
C ALA A 507 -23.22 -15.44 20.23
N ASP A 508 -22.57 -15.92 19.19
CA ASP A 508 -21.59 -17.00 19.30
C ASP A 508 -20.31 -16.43 19.93
N THR A 509 -20.02 -16.83 21.15
CA THR A 509 -18.83 -16.36 21.90
C THR A 509 -17.51 -16.81 21.31
N ARG A 510 -17.52 -17.85 20.46
CA ARG A 510 -16.34 -18.37 19.77
C ARG A 510 -16.23 -17.91 18.31
N LEU A 511 -17.09 -17.01 17.89
CA LEU A 511 -17.10 -16.55 16.50
C LEU A 511 -15.77 -15.88 16.11
N ASP A 512 -15.17 -15.10 17.01
CA ASP A 512 -13.90 -14.43 16.77
C ASP A 512 -12.78 -15.47 16.49
N ASP A 513 -12.69 -16.54 17.28
CA ASP A 513 -11.71 -17.61 17.10
C ASP A 513 -11.95 -18.37 15.78
N LYS A 514 -13.22 -18.66 15.47
CA LYS A 514 -13.61 -19.34 14.22
C LYS A 514 -13.24 -18.51 13.00
N LEU A 515 -13.52 -17.21 13.04
CA LEU A 515 -13.14 -16.28 11.97
C LEU A 515 -11.61 -16.16 11.85
N GLU A 516 -10.87 -16.17 12.95
CA GLU A 516 -9.41 -16.15 12.94
C GLU A 516 -8.84 -17.35 12.16
N HIS A 517 -9.37 -18.55 12.39
CA HIS A 517 -8.95 -19.76 11.67
C HIS A 517 -9.36 -19.74 10.20
N GLU A 518 -10.46 -19.07 9.87
CA GLU A 518 -10.98 -18.96 8.49
C GLU A 518 -10.31 -17.83 7.68
N LEU A 519 -9.55 -16.92 8.32
CA LEU A 519 -8.98 -15.73 7.69
C LEU A 519 -8.20 -16.01 6.39
N PRO A 520 -7.31 -17.01 6.29
CA PRO A 520 -6.60 -17.32 5.05
C PRO A 520 -7.54 -17.61 3.88
N ILE A 521 -8.60 -18.37 4.15
CA ILE A 521 -9.58 -18.76 3.14
C ILE A 521 -10.46 -17.55 2.74
N ILE A 522 -10.88 -16.75 3.73
CA ILE A 522 -11.62 -15.50 3.47
C ILE A 522 -10.79 -14.56 2.61
N LEU A 523 -9.50 -14.39 2.93
CA LEU A 523 -8.59 -13.56 2.16
C LEU A 523 -8.48 -14.04 0.71
N GLN A 524 -8.23 -15.34 0.47
CA GLN A 524 -8.17 -15.92 -0.86
C GLN A 524 -9.47 -15.69 -1.63
N LYS A 525 -10.62 -15.97 -1.01
CA LYS A 525 -11.95 -15.77 -1.60
C LYS A 525 -12.20 -14.32 -1.97
N CYS A 526 -11.89 -13.39 -1.06
CA CYS A 526 -12.02 -11.95 -1.30
C CYS A 526 -11.13 -11.46 -2.46
N VAL A 527 -9.86 -11.86 -2.48
CA VAL A 527 -8.91 -11.49 -3.55
C VAL A 527 -9.41 -12.01 -4.90
N ARG A 528 -9.79 -13.30 -4.98
CA ARG A 528 -10.32 -13.89 -6.22
C ARG A 528 -11.62 -13.21 -6.67
N ALA A 529 -12.52 -12.90 -5.74
CA ALA A 529 -13.77 -12.18 -6.03
C ALA A 529 -13.50 -10.81 -6.65
N TYR A 530 -12.59 -10.06 -6.07
CA TYR A 530 -12.26 -8.73 -6.57
C TYR A 530 -11.57 -8.77 -7.95
N LEU A 531 -10.60 -9.68 -8.12
CA LEU A 531 -9.93 -9.84 -9.42
C LEU A 531 -10.91 -10.23 -10.54
N ASP A 532 -11.82 -11.15 -10.26
CA ASP A 532 -12.86 -11.57 -11.23
C ASP A 532 -13.77 -10.39 -11.61
N TYR A 533 -14.31 -9.67 -10.62
CA TYR A 533 -15.23 -8.56 -10.87
C TYR A 533 -14.53 -7.34 -11.49
N SER A 534 -13.31 -7.03 -11.08
CA SER A 534 -12.55 -5.92 -11.66
C SER A 534 -12.22 -6.17 -13.13
N GLN A 535 -11.93 -7.40 -13.53
CA GLN A 535 -11.71 -7.76 -14.94
C GLN A 535 -13.01 -7.64 -15.76
N LYS A 536 -14.12 -8.14 -15.21
CA LYS A 536 -15.42 -8.12 -15.89
C LYS A 536 -15.97 -6.70 -16.07
N HIS A 537 -15.66 -5.80 -15.12
CA HIS A 537 -16.34 -4.49 -15.01
C HIS A 537 -15.38 -3.30 -14.99
N LYS A 538 -14.16 -3.46 -15.49
CA LYS A 538 -13.09 -2.44 -15.46
C LYS A 538 -13.47 -1.10 -16.12
N ALA A 539 -14.25 -1.16 -17.21
CA ALA A 539 -14.59 0.00 -18.05
C ALA A 539 -16.05 0.45 -17.91
N VAL A 540 -16.76 -0.04 -16.91
CA VAL A 540 -18.20 0.22 -16.73
C VAL A 540 -18.40 1.02 -15.45
N ASP A 541 -19.34 1.98 -15.48
CA ASP A 541 -19.79 2.63 -14.25
C ASP A 541 -20.35 1.58 -13.29
N ILE A 542 -19.80 1.52 -12.11
CA ILE A 542 -20.13 0.52 -11.11
C ILE A 542 -21.63 0.51 -10.75
N TRP A 543 -22.28 1.66 -10.78
CA TRP A 543 -23.70 1.77 -10.48
C TRP A 543 -24.63 1.11 -11.52
N ASN A 544 -24.10 0.83 -12.71
CA ASN A 544 -24.81 0.03 -13.72
C ASN A 544 -24.69 -1.48 -13.45
N VAL A 545 -23.71 -1.89 -12.64
CA VAL A 545 -23.36 -3.30 -12.40
C VAL A 545 -23.85 -3.81 -11.04
N VAL A 546 -23.79 -2.96 -10.01
CA VAL A 546 -24.22 -3.37 -8.67
C VAL A 546 -25.70 -3.78 -8.65
N PRO A 547 -26.03 -4.81 -7.84
CA PRO A 547 -27.42 -5.24 -7.63
C PRO A 547 -28.36 -4.11 -7.25
N GLU A 548 -29.63 -4.26 -7.59
CA GLU A 548 -30.68 -3.28 -7.29
C GLU A 548 -30.79 -2.98 -5.78
N TYR A 549 -30.42 -3.94 -4.94
CA TYR A 549 -30.30 -3.75 -3.51
C TYR A 549 -29.49 -2.50 -3.15
N PHE A 550 -28.29 -2.33 -3.70
CA PHE A 550 -27.42 -1.20 -3.39
C PHE A 550 -28.00 0.13 -3.87
N LYS A 551 -28.64 0.13 -5.03
CA LYS A 551 -29.33 1.32 -5.58
C LYS A 551 -30.49 1.73 -4.70
N ASN A 552 -31.24 0.76 -4.18
CA ASN A 552 -32.36 1.01 -3.28
C ASN A 552 -31.89 1.53 -1.91
N VAL A 553 -30.81 0.94 -1.37
CA VAL A 553 -30.21 1.45 -0.12
C VAL A 553 -29.68 2.87 -0.32
N GLN A 554 -29.02 3.14 -1.45
CA GLN A 554 -28.54 4.48 -1.78
C GLN A 554 -29.70 5.50 -1.85
N LYS A 555 -30.82 5.16 -2.51
CA LYS A 555 -32.02 6.01 -2.54
C LYS A 555 -32.56 6.28 -1.14
N GLN A 556 -32.64 5.26 -0.28
CA GLN A 556 -33.08 5.43 1.11
C GLN A 556 -32.15 6.35 1.91
N VAL A 557 -30.83 6.21 1.73
CA VAL A 557 -29.86 7.09 2.38
C VAL A 557 -29.95 8.53 1.87
N ALA A 558 -30.17 8.69 0.55
CA ALA A 558 -30.37 10.01 -0.08
C ALA A 558 -31.58 10.74 0.53
N ILE A 559 -32.68 10.02 0.74
CA ILE A 559 -33.89 10.57 1.36
C ILE A 559 -33.58 11.13 2.75
N VAL A 560 -32.87 10.37 3.56
CA VAL A 560 -32.52 10.78 4.94
C VAL A 560 -31.50 11.94 4.96
N ALA A 561 -30.58 11.98 3.99
CA ALA A 561 -29.50 12.96 3.95
C ALA A 561 -29.90 14.30 3.32
N SER A 562 -30.88 14.33 2.42
CA SER A 562 -31.28 15.53 1.68
C SER A 562 -32.71 15.95 2.03
N THR A 563 -32.85 17.14 2.56
CA THR A 563 -34.16 17.76 2.84
C THR A 563 -35.02 17.87 1.59
N LEU A 564 -34.39 18.18 0.43
CA LEU A 564 -35.09 18.26 -0.83
C LEU A 564 -35.56 16.91 -1.33
N GLU A 565 -34.72 15.86 -1.22
CA GLU A 565 -35.10 14.50 -1.57
C GLU A 565 -36.28 13.99 -0.75
N ASN A 566 -36.25 14.27 0.56
CA ASN A 566 -37.39 13.98 1.44
C ASN A 566 -38.67 14.64 1.00
N PHE A 567 -38.61 15.94 0.62
CA PHE A 567 -39.76 16.68 0.12
C PHE A 567 -40.24 16.12 -1.20
N LEU A 568 -39.33 15.85 -2.16
CA LEU A 568 -39.67 15.27 -3.47
C LEU A 568 -40.36 13.90 -3.36
N GLN A 569 -40.07 13.11 -2.34
CA GLN A 569 -40.72 11.82 -2.12
C GLN A 569 -41.97 11.91 -1.25
N SER A 570 -42.26 13.09 -0.71
CA SER A 570 -43.48 13.28 0.08
C SER A 570 -44.74 13.13 -0.79
N PRO A 571 -45.91 12.77 -0.21
CA PRO A 571 -47.16 12.71 -0.90
C PRO A 571 -47.62 14.02 -1.55
N LYS A 572 -46.98 15.13 -1.17
CA LYS A 572 -47.25 16.48 -1.65
C LYS A 572 -46.69 16.76 -3.05
N VAL A 573 -45.83 15.89 -3.57
CA VAL A 573 -45.18 16.07 -4.88
C VAL A 573 -45.65 14.95 -5.83
N LEU A 574 -46.18 15.37 -6.96
CA LEU A 574 -46.57 14.48 -8.05
C LEU A 574 -45.57 14.63 -9.20
N PHE A 575 -45.05 13.52 -9.69
CA PHE A 575 -44.18 13.48 -10.88
C PHE A 575 -45.03 13.17 -12.11
N ASP A 576 -45.03 14.07 -13.07
CA ASP A 576 -45.71 13.89 -14.38
C ASP A 576 -44.92 14.69 -15.42
N GLU A 577 -44.52 14.10 -16.50
CA GLU A 577 -43.75 14.74 -17.57
C GLU A 577 -44.42 15.99 -18.15
N LYS A 578 -45.77 16.04 -18.08
CA LYS A 578 -46.58 17.17 -18.57
C LYS A 578 -46.89 18.22 -17.51
N ALA A 579 -46.55 17.89 -16.26
CA ALA A 579 -46.80 18.78 -15.14
C ALA A 579 -45.76 19.91 -15.08
N TYR A 580 -46.18 21.04 -14.57
CA TYR A 580 -45.30 22.14 -14.27
C TYR A 580 -45.86 22.99 -13.11
N CYS A 581 -45.01 23.61 -12.35
CA CYS A 581 -45.40 24.56 -11.32
C CYS A 581 -44.45 25.77 -11.26
N PRO A 582 -44.94 26.97 -10.82
CA PRO A 582 -44.06 28.09 -10.62
C PRO A 582 -43.00 27.73 -9.54
N LYS A 583 -41.75 28.10 -9.79
CA LYS A 583 -40.66 27.88 -8.82
C LYS A 583 -40.94 28.55 -7.46
N SER A 584 -41.58 29.70 -7.46
CA SER A 584 -41.97 30.41 -6.24
C SER A 584 -42.96 29.60 -5.39
N VAL A 585 -43.94 28.93 -6.02
CA VAL A 585 -44.92 28.05 -5.33
C VAL A 585 -44.25 26.82 -4.81
N PHE A 586 -43.38 26.18 -5.58
CA PHE A 586 -42.60 25.04 -5.16
C PHE A 586 -41.72 25.35 -3.92
N VAL A 587 -40.98 26.46 -3.97
CA VAL A 587 -40.13 26.91 -2.86
C VAL A 587 -40.93 27.25 -1.63
N SER A 588 -42.12 27.83 -1.78
CA SER A 588 -43.03 28.10 -0.65
C SER A 588 -43.46 26.81 0.03
N LYS A 589 -43.91 25.81 -0.74
CA LYS A 589 -44.34 24.50 -0.21
C LYS A 589 -43.18 23.71 0.37
N PHE A 590 -42.00 23.78 -0.22
CA PHE A 590 -40.80 23.20 0.35
C PHE A 590 -40.43 23.82 1.71
N ASN A 591 -40.50 25.14 1.83
CA ASN A 591 -40.26 25.81 3.10
C ASN A 591 -41.31 25.51 4.16
N GLU A 592 -42.58 25.34 3.76
CA GLU A 592 -43.65 24.87 4.63
C GLU A 592 -43.36 23.45 5.15
N TYR A 593 -42.94 22.55 4.26
CA TYR A 593 -42.51 21.19 4.63
C TYR A 593 -41.34 21.19 5.61
N CYS A 594 -40.32 22.03 5.37
CA CYS A 594 -39.18 22.18 6.27
C CYS A 594 -39.60 22.64 7.68
N ASN A 595 -40.52 23.61 7.76
CA ASN A 595 -41.06 24.10 9.03
C ASN A 595 -41.82 23.03 9.79
N LEU A 596 -42.70 22.28 9.11
CA LEU A 596 -43.53 21.23 9.75
C LEU A 596 -42.70 20.08 10.30
N ASN A 597 -41.53 19.82 9.68
CA ASN A 597 -40.61 18.74 10.07
C ASN A 597 -39.41 19.23 10.89
N ASN A 598 -39.40 20.49 11.36
CA ASN A 598 -38.30 21.10 12.12
C ASN A 598 -36.92 21.00 11.41
N LEU A 599 -36.94 21.06 10.07
CA LEU A 599 -35.73 21.00 9.25
C LEU A 599 -35.21 22.43 8.97
N GLY A 600 -33.89 22.57 8.79
CA GLY A 600 -33.30 23.82 8.37
C GLY A 600 -33.88 24.27 7.01
N LYS A 601 -33.98 25.61 6.78
CA LYS A 601 -34.42 26.17 5.49
C LYS A 601 -33.20 26.47 4.60
N PRO A 602 -32.78 25.52 3.74
CA PRO A 602 -31.69 25.79 2.80
C PRO A 602 -32.12 26.81 1.75
N ARG A 603 -31.18 27.62 1.26
CA ARG A 603 -31.45 28.49 0.11
C ARG A 603 -31.66 27.62 -1.14
N PHE A 604 -32.74 27.88 -1.87
CA PHE A 604 -33.08 27.14 -3.09
C PHE A 604 -32.29 27.68 -4.29
N THR A 605 -30.99 27.40 -4.32
CA THR A 605 -30.07 27.81 -5.40
C THR A 605 -29.95 26.72 -6.46
N TYR A 606 -29.37 27.03 -7.63
CA TYR A 606 -29.13 26.08 -8.70
C TYR A 606 -28.36 24.86 -8.17
N ASP A 607 -27.26 25.07 -7.47
CA ASP A 607 -26.42 24.00 -6.90
C ASP A 607 -27.18 23.11 -5.90
N PHE A 608 -28.21 23.67 -5.24
CA PHE A 608 -29.01 22.89 -4.28
C PHE A 608 -29.96 21.92 -4.96
N TYR A 609 -30.58 22.28 -6.10
CA TYR A 609 -31.58 21.46 -6.74
C TYR A 609 -31.08 20.72 -7.99
N ALA A 610 -29.96 21.12 -8.60
CA ALA A 610 -29.49 20.57 -9.87
C ALA A 610 -29.28 19.05 -9.85
N GLY A 611 -28.70 18.51 -8.76
CA GLY A 611 -28.50 17.06 -8.60
C GLY A 611 -29.84 16.31 -8.48
N PRO A 612 -30.67 16.57 -7.46
CA PRO A 612 -31.97 15.93 -7.28
C PRO A 612 -32.94 16.06 -8.47
N PHE A 613 -32.92 17.20 -9.14
CA PHE A 613 -33.75 17.46 -10.30
C PHE A 613 -33.20 16.75 -11.54
N GLY A 614 -31.89 16.79 -11.77
CA GLY A 614 -31.26 16.11 -12.91
C GLY A 614 -31.47 14.61 -12.91
N GLN A 615 -31.47 13.95 -11.74
CA GLN A 615 -31.75 12.52 -11.59
C GLN A 615 -33.17 12.13 -12.00
N ARG A 616 -34.10 13.09 -12.06
CA ARG A 616 -35.53 12.88 -12.37
C ARG A 616 -35.98 13.58 -13.67
N GLU A 617 -35.01 14.06 -14.45
CA GLU A 617 -35.28 14.81 -15.69
C GLU A 617 -36.16 16.06 -15.49
N ILE A 618 -36.17 16.60 -14.27
CA ILE A 618 -36.87 17.81 -13.93
C ILE A 618 -36.07 19.01 -14.40
N SER A 619 -36.70 19.94 -15.10
CA SER A 619 -36.04 21.12 -15.64
C SER A 619 -36.64 22.42 -15.07
N VAL A 620 -35.80 23.43 -14.91
CA VAL A 620 -36.23 24.78 -14.51
C VAL A 620 -36.00 25.69 -15.70
N LYS A 621 -37.08 26.32 -16.19
CA LYS A 621 -37.03 27.21 -17.35
C LYS A 621 -37.88 28.44 -17.08
N ARG A 622 -37.51 29.56 -17.69
CA ARG A 622 -38.31 30.78 -17.67
C ARG A 622 -39.34 30.70 -18.79
N ASP A 623 -40.62 30.86 -18.42
CA ASP A 623 -41.75 30.76 -19.37
C ASP A 623 -42.91 31.65 -18.88
N GLU A 624 -43.92 31.82 -19.78
CA GLU A 624 -45.20 32.47 -19.49
C GLU A 624 -46.31 31.41 -19.63
N LEU A 625 -46.82 30.92 -18.52
CA LEU A 625 -47.76 29.84 -18.51
C LEU A 625 -48.97 30.13 -17.62
N LYS A 626 -50.10 29.48 -17.94
CA LYS A 626 -51.25 29.50 -17.06
C LYS A 626 -51.06 28.43 -15.99
N TYR A 627 -51.28 28.81 -14.73
CA TYR A 627 -51.13 27.89 -13.60
C TYR A 627 -52.37 27.99 -12.68
N ASP A 628 -52.86 26.85 -12.20
CA ASP A 628 -53.94 26.75 -11.24
C ASP A 628 -53.34 26.59 -9.84
N ASP A 629 -53.48 27.61 -8.99
CA ASP A 629 -52.99 27.65 -7.62
C ASP A 629 -53.99 27.09 -6.57
N GLY A 630 -55.12 26.54 -7.05
CA GLY A 630 -56.25 26.07 -6.23
C GLY A 630 -57.39 27.08 -6.15
N ASP A 631 -57.15 28.35 -6.50
CA ASP A 631 -58.17 29.41 -6.57
C ASP A 631 -58.63 29.70 -8.02
N GLY A 632 -58.08 28.97 -8.99
CA GLY A 632 -58.39 29.05 -10.41
C GLY A 632 -57.19 29.29 -11.32
N MET A 633 -57.39 29.15 -12.63
CA MET A 633 -56.34 29.36 -13.64
C MET A 633 -55.94 30.80 -13.77
N LYS A 634 -54.70 31.15 -13.41
CA LYS A 634 -54.08 32.46 -13.54
C LYS A 634 -53.03 32.44 -14.65
N HIS A 635 -53.01 33.50 -15.47
CA HIS A 635 -51.90 33.76 -16.38
C HIS A 635 -50.79 34.39 -15.59
N LEU A 636 -49.60 33.78 -15.58
CA LEU A 636 -48.43 34.25 -14.87
C LEU A 636 -47.44 34.87 -15.87
N ASP A 637 -46.95 36.08 -15.56
CA ASP A 637 -45.90 36.74 -16.34
C ASP A 637 -44.63 35.88 -16.37
N ALA A 638 -43.72 36.20 -17.29
CA ALA A 638 -42.47 35.47 -17.48
C ALA A 638 -41.66 35.30 -16.18
N GLN A 639 -41.72 34.10 -15.62
CA GLN A 639 -41.01 33.66 -14.40
C GLN A 639 -40.42 32.27 -14.56
N GLU A 640 -39.66 31.80 -13.54
CA GLU A 640 -39.13 30.43 -13.55
C GLU A 640 -40.22 29.43 -13.18
N PHE A 641 -40.36 28.42 -14.04
CA PHE A 641 -41.21 27.24 -13.83
C PHE A 641 -40.36 25.99 -13.71
N ILE A 642 -40.82 25.05 -12.89
CA ILE A 642 -40.26 23.72 -12.73
C ILE A 642 -41.18 22.79 -13.53
N PHE A 643 -40.59 22.07 -14.51
CA PHE A 643 -41.28 21.12 -15.37
C PHE A 643 -41.01 19.70 -14.91
N GLY A 644 -41.99 18.81 -14.99
CA GLY A 644 -41.92 17.44 -14.54
C GLY A 644 -42.51 17.21 -13.13
N ILE A 645 -43.03 18.28 -12.48
CA ILE A 645 -43.58 18.22 -11.12
C ILE A 645 -44.86 19.03 -11.02
N ASP A 646 -45.87 18.46 -10.32
CA ASP A 646 -47.02 19.20 -9.75
C ASP A 646 -47.04 19.05 -8.21
N ILE A 647 -47.33 20.13 -7.49
CA ILE A 647 -47.39 20.17 -6.03
C ILE A 647 -48.73 20.65 -5.49
N THR A 648 -49.68 20.98 -6.36
CA THR A 648 -50.98 21.52 -5.96
C THR A 648 -52.03 20.44 -5.78
N LYS A 649 -51.83 19.29 -6.42
CA LYS A 649 -52.74 18.15 -6.28
C LYS A 649 -52.19 17.20 -5.25
N GLU A 650 -52.77 17.19 -4.04
CA GLU A 650 -52.56 16.10 -3.10
C GLU A 650 -52.90 14.77 -3.80
N LYS A 651 -52.01 13.77 -3.73
CA LYS A 651 -52.38 12.42 -4.10
C LYS A 651 -53.62 12.09 -3.27
N SER A 652 -54.79 12.09 -3.89
CA SER A 652 -56.02 11.62 -3.30
C SER A 652 -55.74 10.25 -2.70
N GLY A 653 -55.88 10.15 -1.37
CA GLY A 653 -55.58 8.96 -0.60
C GLY A 653 -56.20 7.75 -1.31
N ILE A 654 -55.36 6.74 -1.56
CA ILE A 654 -55.88 5.39 -1.80
C ILE A 654 -56.64 5.03 -0.56
N HIS A 655 -57.96 5.06 -0.62
CA HIS A 655 -58.80 4.39 0.36
C HIS A 655 -58.37 2.92 0.40
N LEU A 656 -57.62 2.56 1.46
CA LEU A 656 -57.52 1.18 1.87
C LEU A 656 -58.92 0.81 2.31
N GLY A 657 -59.66 0.24 1.36
CA GLY A 657 -60.93 -0.43 1.68
C GLY A 657 -60.65 -1.48 2.71
N ASN A 658 -61.33 -1.32 3.84
CA ASN A 658 -61.59 -2.42 4.72
C ASN A 658 -62.37 -3.45 3.93
N ASP A 659 -61.76 -4.59 3.62
CA ASP A 659 -62.52 -5.83 3.40
C ASP A 659 -61.84 -6.93 4.23
N HIS A 660 -62.67 -7.54 5.03
CA HIS A 660 -62.62 -8.55 6.05
C HIS A 660 -61.50 -9.59 6.09
#